data_9d96538ca686e8848a5612be154942f7
#
_entry.id   9d96538ca686e8848a5612be154942f7
#
_cell.length_a   1.000
_cell.length_b   1.000
_cell.length_c   1.000
_cell.angle_alpha   90.00
_cell.angle_beta   90.00
_cell.angle_gamma   90.00
#
_symmetry.space_group_name_H-M   'P 1'
#
loop_
_entity.id
_entity.type
_entity.pdbx_description
1 polymer ?
#
loop_
_entity_poly.entity_id
_entity_poly.type
_entity_poly.pdbx_seq_one_letter_code
_entity_poly.pdbx_strand_id
1 'polypeptide(L)'
;MSLLDAPAIRAATMAEVGTLLRGLKLPPGTALAATGSFARREMTPYSDIDLLLIHPDGTQPPQADGVWYPIWDAKKRLDYAVRTPRECEEMVATDTTAALALLELRPIAGDAQLVEEAIQRVRTRWRRSVPKTFNTVVDTAIARWNRSGSVVAMTRPDVKHGRGGLRDIELLKALALGNVCDAPPLEEQHRLLLDIRTLLHVETRRSRDVLDPECATDIAAHLGFDDRLDLSRALADAARTIDTTLTQALTTARHVLRRPRNYRRRPVDLGVVDAGDELRLSRNQSLDDPGLVLRVGAASARTGLPVSAATWRRLASTPPLPTPWPATATGDFFALLGSSEHTARVVGDMDTHGLWERIVPEWVHIRGLMPREPSHINTIDVHCLNTVANCAHVSVNVSRPDLLLLAALFHDIGKGYNRPHSQVGAEMVTRMAARMGLNPRDRMCVQTLVAEHTLLARLAATHDPWDDAAVDTLLDALHYDLLTVELLQELTEADARATGPAVWTAHLKHAVTTLANCARNALTAVHPHKPHVSTPTDLGLTSSGELAHVHWRGNDIIPILALIAAKGWNIVTARIVAERTTVRAEFDVRAMHVGGFNQEEFIQGYKSGVFSTLPTLEPAATATHWFGSVLEVRTVDRRGALGALLGVIPDYTWCTVELPGSTMIARFHLCGAFDRAAVERSITRVLATG
;
A
#
# COMPACT_ATOMS: atom_id res chain seq x y z
N MET A 1 -3.36 13.20 40.68
CA MET A 1 -2.27 13.92 39.97
C MET A 1 -2.85 15.19 39.39
N SER A 2 -2.21 16.36 39.55
CA SER A 2 -2.68 17.57 38.87
C SER A 2 -2.52 17.39 37.37
N LEU A 3 -3.57 17.68 36.58
CA LEU A 3 -3.52 17.62 35.13
C LEU A 3 -2.52 18.67 34.60
N LEU A 4 -1.64 18.25 33.69
CA LEU A 4 -0.70 19.15 33.03
C LEU A 4 -1.41 19.87 31.87
N ASP A 5 -1.26 21.17 31.79
CA ASP A 5 -1.80 22.00 30.70
C ASP A 5 -0.69 22.23 29.66
N ALA A 6 -0.73 21.48 28.56
CA ALA A 6 0.27 21.56 27.52
C ALA A 6 0.39 22.97 26.87
N PRO A 7 -0.69 23.68 26.53
CA PRO A 7 -0.64 25.09 26.11
C PRO A 7 0.04 26.01 27.09
N ALA A 8 -0.28 25.92 28.40
CA ALA A 8 0.34 26.75 29.45
C ALA A 8 1.85 26.46 29.57
N ILE A 9 2.25 25.20 29.51
CA ILE A 9 3.68 24.79 29.51
C ILE A 9 4.43 25.43 28.34
N ARG A 10 3.87 25.37 27.12
CA ARG A 10 4.48 26.04 25.96
C ARG A 10 4.56 27.55 26.13
N ALA A 11 3.50 28.17 26.63
CA ALA A 11 3.49 29.61 26.88
C ALA A 11 4.58 30.02 27.86
N ALA A 12 4.75 29.28 28.95
CA ALA A 12 5.82 29.51 29.95
C ALA A 12 7.22 29.34 29.32
N THR A 13 7.43 28.26 28.55
CA THR A 13 8.69 28.01 27.81
C THR A 13 9.01 29.15 26.84
N MET A 14 8.01 29.60 26.08
CA MET A 14 8.13 30.72 25.15
C MET A 14 8.46 32.05 25.85
N ALA A 15 7.86 32.30 27.03
CA ALA A 15 8.12 33.48 27.82
C ALA A 15 9.56 33.48 28.39
N GLU A 16 10.00 32.37 28.96
CA GLU A 16 11.36 32.17 29.49
C GLU A 16 12.40 32.47 28.41
N VAL A 17 12.31 31.71 27.29
CA VAL A 17 13.27 31.84 26.19
C VAL A 17 13.17 33.21 25.54
N GLY A 18 11.97 33.74 25.35
CA GLY A 18 11.77 35.09 24.83
C GLY A 18 12.39 36.19 25.68
N THR A 19 12.40 36.04 26.99
CA THR A 19 13.07 36.98 27.89
C THR A 19 14.59 36.89 27.74
N LEU A 20 15.14 35.68 27.68
CA LEU A 20 16.57 35.43 27.43
C LEU A 20 17.01 36.07 26.10
N LEU A 21 16.28 35.81 25.03
CA LEU A 21 16.64 36.28 23.68
C LEU A 21 16.55 37.82 23.52
N ARG A 22 15.57 38.46 24.14
CA ARG A 22 15.45 39.94 24.14
C ARG A 22 16.54 40.64 24.96
N GLY A 23 17.15 39.93 25.93
CA GLY A 23 18.27 40.44 26.74
C GLY A 23 19.65 40.37 26.06
N LEU A 24 19.73 39.74 24.87
CA LEU A 24 21.00 39.60 24.16
C LEU A 24 21.51 40.94 23.61
N LYS A 25 22.82 41.16 23.74
CA LYS A 25 23.49 42.35 23.16
C LYS A 25 23.93 42.02 21.75
N LEU A 26 23.28 42.63 20.75
CA LEU A 26 23.58 42.43 19.34
C LEU A 26 24.67 43.39 18.85
N PRO A 27 25.52 43.00 17.89
CA PRO A 27 26.40 43.92 17.19
C PRO A 27 25.60 45.02 16.47
N PRO A 28 26.13 46.27 16.42
CA PRO A 28 25.44 47.39 15.78
C PRO A 28 25.08 47.08 14.32
N GLY A 29 23.89 47.48 13.89
CA GLY A 29 23.40 47.27 12.53
C GLY A 29 23.02 45.84 12.17
N THR A 30 22.86 44.95 13.18
CA THR A 30 22.44 43.57 12.97
C THR A 30 21.03 43.33 13.53
N ALA A 31 20.44 42.22 13.13
CA ALA A 31 19.15 41.76 13.63
C ALA A 31 19.22 40.28 14.03
N LEU A 32 18.53 39.93 15.09
CA LEU A 32 18.32 38.54 15.51
C LEU A 32 16.93 38.09 15.07
N ALA A 33 16.91 37.00 14.34
CA ALA A 33 15.67 36.33 13.94
C ALA A 33 15.67 34.89 14.46
N ALA A 34 14.47 34.34 14.68
CA ALA A 34 14.29 32.92 14.95
C ALA A 34 13.76 32.20 13.74
N THR A 35 14.07 30.92 13.67
CA THR A 35 13.43 29.91 12.83
C THR A 35 12.81 28.82 13.69
N GLY A 36 12.22 27.80 13.08
CA GLY A 36 11.75 26.60 13.77
C GLY A 36 10.69 26.87 14.86
N SER A 37 10.75 26.08 15.91
CA SER A 37 9.68 26.03 16.93
C SER A 37 9.46 27.36 17.68
N PHE A 38 10.52 28.14 17.91
CA PHE A 38 10.38 29.46 18.54
C PHE A 38 9.74 30.47 17.57
N ALA A 39 10.09 30.42 16.30
CA ALA A 39 9.48 31.29 15.29
C ALA A 39 7.97 31.02 15.16
N ARG A 40 7.55 29.77 15.15
CA ARG A 40 6.14 29.34 15.05
C ARG A 40 5.35 29.55 16.36
N ARG A 41 6.00 29.91 17.47
CA ARG A 41 5.41 29.98 18.83
C ARG A 41 4.96 28.61 19.37
N GLU A 42 5.66 27.55 19.00
CA GLU A 42 5.35 26.15 19.30
C GLU A 42 6.43 25.48 20.14
N MET A 43 7.30 26.26 20.76
CA MET A 43 8.43 25.74 21.51
C MET A 43 7.96 24.91 22.71
N THR A 44 8.40 23.67 22.77
CA THR A 44 8.15 22.75 23.88
C THR A 44 9.37 22.76 24.82
N PRO A 45 9.23 22.32 26.07
CA PRO A 45 10.39 22.11 26.94
C PRO A 45 11.42 21.21 26.26
N TYR A 46 12.69 21.51 26.48
CA TYR A 46 13.82 20.77 25.83
C TYR A 46 13.96 20.90 24.30
N SER A 47 13.16 21.74 23.63
CA SER A 47 13.38 22.09 22.22
C SER A 47 14.69 22.87 22.06
N ASP A 48 15.34 22.67 20.92
CA ASP A 48 16.49 23.48 20.51
C ASP A 48 16.02 24.89 20.12
N ILE A 49 16.91 25.87 20.30
CA ILE A 49 16.68 27.28 19.90
C ILE A 49 17.36 27.46 18.56
N ASP A 50 16.60 27.76 17.51
CA ASP A 50 17.11 27.96 16.17
C ASP A 50 17.15 29.46 15.88
N LEU A 51 18.37 30.04 15.72
CA LEU A 51 18.58 31.48 15.56
C LEU A 51 19.37 31.82 14.30
N LEU A 52 19.06 32.99 13.75
CA LEU A 52 19.77 33.58 12.66
C LEU A 52 20.14 35.03 13.02
N LEU A 53 21.43 35.32 13.05
CA LEU A 53 21.93 36.69 13.13
C LEU A 53 22.08 37.22 11.70
N ILE A 54 21.33 38.28 11.39
CA ILE A 54 21.31 38.91 10.07
C ILE A 54 22.11 40.20 10.11
N HIS A 55 23.01 40.38 9.15
CA HIS A 55 23.75 41.60 8.95
C HIS A 55 23.58 42.12 7.50
N PRO A 56 23.83 43.43 7.26
CA PRO A 56 23.59 44.02 5.94
C PRO A 56 24.44 43.39 4.82
N ASP A 57 23.90 43.31 3.60
CA ASP A 57 24.61 42.86 2.43
C ASP A 57 25.88 43.70 2.18
N GLY A 58 26.97 43.04 1.76
CA GLY A 58 28.25 43.68 1.48
C GLY A 58 29.08 44.06 2.71
N THR A 59 28.63 43.74 3.93
CA THR A 59 29.42 43.93 5.14
C THR A 59 30.13 42.63 5.53
N GLN A 60 31.23 42.75 6.30
CA GLN A 60 31.90 41.57 6.88
C GLN A 60 31.01 40.96 7.97
N PRO A 61 31.04 39.60 8.14
CA PRO A 61 30.33 38.95 9.22
C PRO A 61 30.76 39.54 10.58
N PRO A 62 29.81 39.93 11.44
CA PRO A 62 30.13 40.47 12.76
C PRO A 62 30.70 39.39 13.68
N GLN A 63 31.55 39.81 14.65
CA GLN A 63 31.89 38.92 15.75
C GLN A 63 30.66 38.64 16.61
N ALA A 64 30.15 37.41 16.52
CA ALA A 64 28.86 37.02 17.12
C ALA A 64 28.97 36.18 18.39
N ASP A 65 30.20 35.81 18.81
CA ASP A 65 30.41 34.92 19.97
C ASP A 65 29.73 35.41 21.25
N GLY A 66 29.80 36.72 21.50
CA GLY A 66 29.14 37.36 22.62
C GLY A 66 27.61 37.30 22.64
N VAL A 67 27.00 37.02 21.47
CA VAL A 67 25.54 36.82 21.37
C VAL A 67 25.15 35.43 21.87
N TRP A 68 26.00 34.44 21.66
CA TRP A 68 25.66 33.02 21.91
C TRP A 68 25.98 32.56 23.33
N TYR A 69 27.04 33.12 23.97
CA TYR A 69 27.45 32.74 25.35
C TYR A 69 26.31 32.77 26.36
N PRO A 70 25.45 33.80 26.43
CA PRO A 70 24.35 33.82 27.42
C PRO A 70 23.35 32.67 27.23
N ILE A 71 23.17 32.16 26.02
CA ILE A 71 22.27 31.03 25.72
C ILE A 71 22.90 29.71 26.18
N TRP A 72 24.20 29.52 25.97
CA TRP A 72 24.93 28.34 26.44
C TRP A 72 25.06 28.34 27.97
N ASP A 73 25.28 29.51 28.60
CA ASP A 73 25.32 29.66 30.05
C ASP A 73 23.98 29.30 30.69
N ALA A 74 22.86 29.59 30.00
CA ALA A 74 21.51 29.16 30.35
C ALA A 74 21.24 27.66 30.08
N LYS A 75 22.25 26.89 29.68
CA LYS A 75 22.19 25.43 29.32
C LYS A 75 21.13 25.11 28.30
N LYS A 76 20.82 26.04 27.41
CA LYS A 76 19.91 25.80 26.27
C LYS A 76 20.72 25.29 25.06
N ARG A 77 20.14 24.36 24.32
CA ARG A 77 20.70 23.94 23.03
C ARG A 77 20.41 25.00 21.97
N LEU A 78 21.43 25.34 21.21
CA LEU A 78 21.39 26.39 20.22
C LEU A 78 21.88 25.87 18.88
N ASP A 79 21.07 26.03 17.84
CA ASP A 79 21.49 26.00 16.44
C ASP A 79 21.46 27.44 15.90
N TYR A 80 22.56 27.88 15.30
CA TYR A 80 22.68 29.25 14.86
C TYR A 80 23.46 29.40 13.56
N ALA A 81 23.14 30.46 12.83
CA ALA A 81 23.89 30.88 11.68
C ALA A 81 24.01 32.42 11.64
N VAL A 82 25.00 32.94 10.94
CA VAL A 82 25.21 34.35 10.64
C VAL A 82 25.13 34.50 9.12
N ARG A 83 24.21 35.35 8.62
CA ARG A 83 23.94 35.49 7.18
C ARG A 83 23.50 36.91 6.83
N THR A 84 23.65 37.25 5.57
CA THR A 84 23.02 38.42 4.97
C THR A 84 21.65 38.06 4.39
N PRO A 85 20.77 39.02 4.09
CA PRO A 85 19.52 38.79 3.36
C PRO A 85 19.73 38.10 2.00
N ARG A 86 20.83 38.41 1.31
CA ARG A 86 21.22 37.80 0.04
C ARG A 86 21.62 36.32 0.24
N GLU A 87 22.43 36.01 1.22
CA GLU A 87 22.82 34.62 1.53
C GLU A 87 21.61 33.77 1.91
N CYS A 88 20.63 34.34 2.65
CA CYS A 88 19.36 33.67 2.94
C CYS A 88 18.59 33.35 1.64
N GLU A 89 18.55 34.27 0.68
CA GLU A 89 17.94 34.04 -0.64
C GLU A 89 18.67 32.95 -1.43
N GLU A 90 20.00 32.94 -1.45
CA GLU A 90 20.82 31.96 -2.17
C GLU A 90 20.63 30.54 -1.61
N MET A 91 20.53 30.39 -0.30
CA MET A 91 20.29 29.12 0.39
C MET A 91 18.98 28.43 -0.06
N VAL A 92 17.95 29.20 -0.39
CA VAL A 92 16.65 28.65 -0.85
C VAL A 92 16.80 27.80 -2.11
N ALA A 93 17.80 28.06 -2.94
CA ALA A 93 18.03 27.31 -4.18
C ALA A 93 18.91 26.08 -4.01
N THR A 94 19.70 26.01 -2.94
CA THR A 94 20.77 25.01 -2.73
C THR A 94 20.47 24.01 -1.64
N ASP A 95 19.72 24.39 -0.61
CA ASP A 95 19.41 23.55 0.53
C ASP A 95 17.91 23.59 0.88
N THR A 96 17.21 22.51 0.61
CA THR A 96 15.77 22.37 0.87
C THR A 96 15.41 22.48 2.35
N THR A 97 16.26 21.95 3.24
CA THR A 97 16.00 21.98 4.69
C THR A 97 16.14 23.40 5.22
N ALA A 98 17.23 24.07 4.86
CA ALA A 98 17.43 25.48 5.20
C ALA A 98 16.35 26.37 4.59
N ALA A 99 15.92 26.11 3.35
CA ALA A 99 14.84 26.84 2.71
C ALA A 99 13.53 26.79 3.53
N LEU A 100 13.13 25.60 3.95
CA LEU A 100 11.92 25.40 4.76
C LEU A 100 12.00 26.15 6.10
N ALA A 101 13.17 26.14 6.76
CA ALA A 101 13.38 26.86 8.00
C ALA A 101 13.33 28.41 7.80
N LEU A 102 13.96 28.89 6.71
CA LEU A 102 13.99 30.34 6.39
C LEU A 102 12.62 30.92 5.99
N LEU A 103 11.69 30.10 5.50
CA LEU A 103 10.30 30.54 5.25
C LEU A 103 9.55 30.99 6.49
N GLU A 104 10.00 30.55 7.69
CA GLU A 104 9.38 30.76 8.99
C GLU A 104 10.07 31.88 9.80
N LEU A 105 11.02 32.63 9.20
CA LEU A 105 11.75 33.68 9.90
C LEU A 105 10.83 34.63 10.67
N ARG A 106 11.20 34.91 11.92
CA ARG A 106 10.51 35.86 12.80
C ARG A 106 11.51 36.78 13.51
N PRO A 107 11.35 38.10 13.45
CA PRO A 107 12.23 39.04 14.14
C PRO A 107 12.10 38.89 15.66
N ILE A 108 13.23 39.00 16.37
CA ILE A 108 13.32 38.95 17.84
C ILE A 108 13.85 40.27 18.38
N ALA A 109 14.98 40.76 17.88
CA ALA A 109 15.66 41.95 18.34
C ALA A 109 16.53 42.57 17.26
N GLY A 110 16.95 43.83 17.41
CA GLY A 110 17.78 44.54 16.46
C GLY A 110 16.98 45.19 15.33
N ASP A 111 17.56 45.31 14.14
CA ASP A 111 16.93 45.95 12.99
C ASP A 111 15.89 45.04 12.32
N ALA A 112 14.62 45.28 12.63
CA ALA A 112 13.51 44.52 12.09
C ALA A 112 13.39 44.62 10.55
N GLN A 113 13.90 45.70 9.93
CA GLN A 113 13.83 45.85 8.48
C GLN A 113 14.73 44.86 7.77
N LEU A 114 15.91 44.55 8.31
CA LEU A 114 16.79 43.51 7.79
C LEU A 114 16.14 42.13 7.78
N VAL A 115 15.37 41.82 8.81
CA VAL A 115 14.66 40.52 8.87
C VAL A 115 13.53 40.52 7.82
N GLU A 116 12.78 41.59 7.73
CA GLU A 116 11.68 41.70 6.75
C GLU A 116 12.21 41.63 5.32
N GLU A 117 13.35 42.25 5.03
CA GLU A 117 14.01 42.12 3.75
C GLU A 117 14.39 40.67 3.44
N ALA A 118 14.98 39.98 4.41
CA ALA A 118 15.31 38.55 4.27
C ALA A 118 14.06 37.70 4.01
N ILE A 119 12.96 37.93 4.75
CA ILE A 119 11.68 37.25 4.54
C ILE A 119 11.16 37.44 3.13
N GLN A 120 11.14 38.68 2.64
CA GLN A 120 10.62 38.99 1.28
C GLN A 120 11.47 38.34 0.20
N ARG A 121 12.81 38.42 0.31
CA ARG A 121 13.73 37.78 -0.64
C ARG A 121 13.58 36.25 -0.64
N VAL A 122 13.56 35.62 0.54
CA VAL A 122 13.37 34.18 0.71
C VAL A 122 12.05 33.72 0.09
N ARG A 123 10.93 34.38 0.42
CA ARG A 123 9.60 34.03 -0.13
C ARG A 123 9.52 34.22 -1.63
N THR A 124 10.11 35.31 -2.15
CA THR A 124 10.16 35.54 -3.58
C THR A 124 10.98 34.50 -4.31
N ARG A 125 12.15 34.16 -3.74
CA ARG A 125 13.03 33.12 -4.28
C ARG A 125 12.35 31.76 -4.25
N TRP A 126 11.69 31.42 -3.14
CA TRP A 126 10.95 30.17 -2.97
C TRP A 126 9.90 29.98 -4.08
N ARG A 127 9.02 30.96 -4.28
CA ARG A 127 8.00 30.92 -5.34
C ARG A 127 8.59 30.70 -6.74
N ARG A 128 9.76 31.27 -7.01
CA ARG A 128 10.46 31.10 -8.29
C ARG A 128 11.18 29.76 -8.41
N SER A 129 11.65 29.21 -7.32
CA SER A 129 12.43 27.96 -7.32
C SER A 129 11.56 26.71 -7.22
N VAL A 130 10.43 26.72 -6.50
CA VAL A 130 9.53 25.57 -6.32
C VAL A 130 9.25 24.78 -7.59
N PRO A 131 8.96 25.44 -8.76
CA PRO A 131 8.72 24.68 -9.99
C PRO A 131 9.88 23.80 -10.45
N LYS A 132 11.11 24.10 -10.01
CA LYS A 132 12.33 23.34 -10.35
C LYS A 132 12.73 22.38 -9.24
N THR A 133 12.48 22.73 -7.98
CA THR A 133 12.93 21.99 -6.80
C THR A 133 11.84 21.11 -6.17
N PHE A 134 10.64 21.14 -6.71
CA PHE A 134 9.49 20.39 -6.17
C PHE A 134 9.78 18.92 -5.92
N ASN A 135 10.36 18.22 -6.89
CA ASN A 135 10.70 16.82 -6.72
C ASN A 135 11.72 16.62 -5.58
N THR A 136 12.75 17.45 -5.49
CA THR A 136 13.74 17.38 -4.40
C THR A 136 13.08 17.60 -3.03
N VAL A 137 12.12 18.52 -2.92
CA VAL A 137 11.33 18.75 -1.70
C VAL A 137 10.54 17.50 -1.32
N VAL A 138 9.87 16.88 -2.29
CA VAL A 138 9.10 15.64 -2.10
C VAL A 138 10.03 14.48 -1.72
N ASP A 139 11.14 14.31 -2.42
CA ASP A 139 12.12 13.23 -2.13
C ASP A 139 12.71 13.36 -0.72
N THR A 140 12.96 14.60 -0.26
CA THR A 140 13.38 14.87 1.12
C THR A 140 12.31 14.44 2.14
N ALA A 141 11.04 14.69 1.85
CA ALA A 141 9.93 14.24 2.70
C ALA A 141 9.81 12.71 2.69
N ILE A 142 9.92 12.06 1.53
CA ILE A 142 9.89 10.60 1.39
C ILE A 142 11.05 9.96 2.19
N ALA A 143 12.27 10.49 2.07
CA ALA A 143 13.43 10.00 2.83
C ALA A 143 13.22 10.13 4.35
N ARG A 144 12.55 11.19 4.81
CA ARG A 144 12.15 11.36 6.21
C ARG A 144 11.12 10.33 6.64
N TRP A 145 10.07 10.11 5.85
CA TRP A 145 9.04 9.11 6.14
C TRP A 145 9.60 7.69 6.19
N ASN A 146 10.52 7.36 5.29
CA ASN A 146 11.19 6.04 5.30
C ASN A 146 12.00 5.79 6.58
N ARG A 147 12.54 6.85 7.21
CA ARG A 147 13.26 6.74 8.49
C ARG A 147 12.34 6.71 9.71
N SER A 148 11.28 7.51 9.69
CA SER A 148 10.43 7.76 10.88
C SER A 148 9.09 7.03 10.83
N GLY A 149 8.77 6.35 9.74
CA GLY A 149 7.52 5.64 9.54
C GLY A 149 6.30 6.54 9.40
N SER A 150 5.12 5.99 9.67
CA SER A 150 3.83 6.69 9.60
C SER A 150 3.21 6.82 10.99
N VAL A 151 2.73 8.01 11.33
CA VAL A 151 2.02 8.25 12.59
C VAL A 151 0.70 7.47 12.64
N VAL A 152 0.04 7.30 11.49
CA VAL A 152 -1.22 6.55 11.36
C VAL A 152 -1.03 5.07 11.65
N ALA A 153 0.12 4.51 11.23
CA ALA A 153 0.31 3.07 11.10
C ALA A 153 1.13 2.43 12.22
N MET A 154 1.92 3.21 12.94
CA MET A 154 2.90 2.67 13.90
C MET A 154 2.40 2.64 15.33
N THR A 155 2.76 1.60 16.07
CA THR A 155 2.48 1.47 17.52
C THR A 155 3.33 2.41 18.38
N ARG A 156 4.44 2.90 17.83
CA ARG A 156 5.34 3.89 18.46
C ARG A 156 5.61 5.02 17.45
N PRO A 157 4.62 5.88 17.20
CA PRO A 157 4.70 6.89 16.17
C PRO A 157 5.63 8.05 16.56
N ASP A 158 6.43 8.51 15.60
CA ASP A 158 7.15 9.79 15.68
C ASP A 158 6.19 10.91 15.28
N VAL A 159 5.64 11.61 16.25
CA VAL A 159 4.61 12.66 16.04
C VAL A 159 5.14 13.90 15.31
N LYS A 160 6.45 14.05 15.18
CA LYS A 160 7.10 15.17 14.49
C LYS A 160 7.52 14.81 13.08
N HIS A 161 8.29 13.72 12.94
CA HIS A 161 8.96 13.36 11.69
C HIS A 161 8.22 12.29 10.87
N GLY A 162 7.35 11.51 11.51
CA GLY A 162 6.54 10.49 10.84
C GLY A 162 5.59 11.11 9.81
N ARG A 163 5.19 10.30 8.84
CA ARG A 163 4.18 10.69 7.84
C ARG A 163 2.83 10.94 8.55
N GLY A 164 2.21 12.08 8.30
CA GLY A 164 1.05 12.57 9.05
C GLY A 164 1.44 13.32 10.34
N GLY A 165 2.73 13.62 10.57
CA GLY A 165 3.25 14.36 11.72
C GLY A 165 3.37 15.87 11.48
N LEU A 166 3.90 16.57 12.50
CA LEU A 166 4.01 18.05 12.49
C LEU A 166 4.81 18.59 11.28
N ARG A 167 5.88 17.89 10.85
CA ARG A 167 6.69 18.29 9.70
C ARG A 167 5.93 18.24 8.37
N ASP A 168 4.83 17.50 8.30
CA ASP A 168 3.98 17.45 7.11
C ASP A 168 3.06 18.67 7.02
N ILE A 169 2.62 19.20 8.16
CA ILE A 169 1.89 20.48 8.23
C ILE A 169 2.81 21.63 7.79
N GLU A 170 4.08 21.62 8.24
CA GLU A 170 5.09 22.61 7.83
C GLU A 170 5.34 22.55 6.31
N LEU A 171 5.48 21.34 5.76
CA LEU A 171 5.62 21.13 4.32
C LEU A 171 4.42 21.66 3.53
N LEU A 172 3.20 21.37 4.00
CA LEU A 172 1.96 21.86 3.38
C LEU A 172 1.94 23.40 3.35
N LYS A 173 2.27 24.05 4.47
CA LYS A 173 2.37 25.53 4.55
C LYS A 173 3.43 26.07 3.58
N ALA A 174 4.57 25.42 3.46
CA ALA A 174 5.63 25.84 2.55
C ALA A 174 5.20 25.71 1.07
N LEU A 175 4.50 24.64 0.71
CA LEU A 175 3.96 24.47 -0.66
C LEU A 175 2.90 25.53 -0.98
N ALA A 176 2.05 25.86 -0.02
CA ALA A 176 1.06 26.94 -0.17
C ALA A 176 1.72 28.33 -0.34
N LEU A 177 2.78 28.62 0.43
CA LEU A 177 3.60 29.83 0.23
C LEU A 177 4.27 29.87 -1.16
N GLY A 178 4.51 28.69 -1.74
CA GLY A 178 4.99 28.53 -3.11
C GLY A 178 3.91 28.74 -4.19
N ASN A 179 2.65 28.96 -3.82
CA ASN A 179 1.48 29.09 -4.69
C ASN A 179 1.24 27.85 -5.58
N VAL A 180 1.56 26.65 -5.08
CA VAL A 180 1.37 25.40 -5.84
C VAL A 180 0.23 24.53 -5.31
N CYS A 181 -0.30 24.85 -4.13
CA CYS A 181 -1.50 24.24 -3.54
C CYS A 181 -2.12 25.21 -2.51
N ASP A 182 -3.32 24.86 -2.04
CA ASP A 182 -3.94 25.49 -0.88
C ASP A 182 -3.43 24.86 0.42
N ALA A 183 -3.52 25.62 1.53
CA ALA A 183 -3.30 25.12 2.89
C ALA A 183 -4.64 25.14 3.65
N PRO A 184 -5.41 24.06 3.61
CA PRO A 184 -6.64 23.98 4.38
C PRO A 184 -6.34 23.98 5.89
N PRO A 185 -7.33 24.37 6.71
CA PRO A 185 -7.16 24.43 8.16
C PRO A 185 -6.88 23.05 8.75
N LEU A 186 -5.85 22.95 9.57
CA LEU A 186 -5.43 21.72 10.30
C LEU A 186 -5.15 22.06 11.78
N GLU A 187 -5.79 23.11 12.31
CA GLU A 187 -5.50 23.65 13.64
C GLU A 187 -5.78 22.63 14.76
N GLU A 188 -6.85 21.84 14.65
CA GLU A 188 -7.19 20.82 15.63
C GLU A 188 -6.17 19.68 15.65
N GLN A 189 -5.83 19.18 14.46
CA GLN A 189 -4.83 18.12 14.28
C GLN A 189 -3.46 18.59 14.76
N HIS A 190 -3.07 19.78 14.36
CA HIS A 190 -1.81 20.40 14.76
C HIS A 190 -1.72 20.57 16.26
N ARG A 191 -2.78 21.08 16.90
CA ARG A 191 -2.85 21.26 18.35
C ARG A 191 -2.69 19.93 19.09
N LEU A 192 -3.42 18.89 18.69
CA LEU A 192 -3.34 17.56 19.31
C LEU A 192 -1.91 17.00 19.26
N LEU A 193 -1.28 17.01 18.06
CA LEU A 193 0.10 16.50 17.92
C LEU A 193 1.09 17.33 18.76
N LEU A 194 0.90 18.64 18.81
CA LEU A 194 1.77 19.54 19.58
C LEU A 194 1.57 19.37 21.10
N ASP A 195 0.34 19.13 21.57
CA ASP A 195 0.03 18.85 22.97
C ASP A 195 0.65 17.52 23.41
N ILE A 196 0.48 16.46 22.61
CA ILE A 196 1.13 15.16 22.84
C ILE A 196 2.66 15.35 22.92
N ARG A 197 3.26 16.05 21.97
CA ARG A 197 4.71 16.31 21.94
C ARG A 197 5.18 17.08 23.16
N THR A 198 4.42 18.06 23.63
CA THR A 198 4.73 18.86 24.80
C THR A 198 4.79 18.00 26.05
N LEU A 199 3.75 17.20 26.28
CA LEU A 199 3.66 16.29 27.43
C LEU A 199 4.73 15.19 27.36
N LEU A 200 5.01 14.66 26.16
CA LEU A 200 6.08 13.68 25.95
C LEU A 200 7.46 14.22 26.35
N HIS A 201 7.75 15.50 26.04
CA HIS A 201 8.98 16.16 26.48
C HIS A 201 9.03 16.34 28.01
N VAL A 202 7.90 16.64 28.64
CA VAL A 202 7.82 16.78 30.12
C VAL A 202 8.06 15.43 30.80
N GLU A 203 7.34 14.38 30.36
CA GLU A 203 7.43 13.03 30.93
C GLU A 203 8.82 12.42 30.74
N THR A 204 9.39 12.56 29.56
CA THR A 204 10.71 11.97 29.26
C THR A 204 11.89 12.84 29.69
N ARG A 205 11.66 14.10 30.06
CA ARG A 205 12.67 15.14 30.41
C ARG A 205 13.74 15.33 29.32
N ARG A 206 13.34 15.19 28.07
CA ARG A 206 14.21 15.33 26.87
C ARG A 206 13.40 15.61 25.63
N SER A 207 14.07 16.07 24.57
CA SER A 207 13.46 16.27 23.25
C SER A 207 13.25 14.92 22.55
N ARG A 208 12.17 14.22 22.90
CA ARG A 208 11.78 12.95 22.29
C ARG A 208 10.46 13.13 21.57
N ASP A 209 10.41 12.72 20.29
CA ASP A 209 9.26 12.90 19.43
C ASP A 209 8.52 11.57 19.14
N VAL A 210 9.02 10.43 19.68
CA VAL A 210 8.41 9.09 19.55
C VAL A 210 7.54 8.80 20.78
N LEU A 211 6.26 8.58 20.57
CA LEU A 211 5.29 8.23 21.61
C LEU A 211 5.39 6.74 21.94
N ASP A 212 5.94 6.43 23.10
CA ASP A 212 5.96 5.06 23.64
C ASP A 212 4.66 4.72 24.36
N PRO A 213 4.23 3.44 24.36
CA PRO A 213 3.01 2.99 25.06
C PRO A 213 3.00 3.30 26.57
N GLU A 214 4.18 3.35 27.19
CA GLU A 214 4.33 3.70 28.61
C GLU A 214 3.94 5.15 28.86
N CYS A 215 4.50 6.10 28.11
CA CYS A 215 4.16 7.52 28.19
C CYS A 215 2.73 7.81 27.71
N ALA A 216 2.20 7.02 26.79
CA ALA A 216 0.88 7.23 26.22
C ALA A 216 -0.25 7.15 27.27
N THR A 217 -0.08 6.35 28.32
CA THR A 217 -1.07 6.22 29.41
C THR A 217 -1.18 7.52 30.21
N ASP A 218 -0.05 8.10 30.62
CA ASP A 218 -0.03 9.34 31.39
C ASP A 218 -0.47 10.54 30.53
N ILE A 219 -0.03 10.58 29.29
CA ILE A 219 -0.43 11.63 28.32
C ILE A 219 -1.94 11.56 28.03
N ALA A 220 -2.53 10.37 27.88
CA ALA A 220 -3.97 10.21 27.72
C ALA A 220 -4.74 10.82 28.89
N ALA A 221 -4.34 10.52 30.11
CA ALA A 221 -4.96 11.08 31.33
C ALA A 221 -4.84 12.61 31.38
N HIS A 222 -3.69 13.18 30.98
CA HIS A 222 -3.51 14.65 30.95
C HIS A 222 -4.36 15.34 29.88
N LEU A 223 -4.60 14.68 28.77
CA LEU A 223 -5.43 15.20 27.65
C LEU A 223 -6.92 14.88 27.78
N GLY A 224 -7.33 14.13 28.82
CA GLY A 224 -8.73 13.80 29.10
C GLY A 224 -9.28 12.66 28.26
N PHE A 225 -8.42 11.78 27.76
CA PHE A 225 -8.83 10.51 27.13
C PHE A 225 -9.05 9.43 28.19
N ASP A 226 -9.97 8.52 27.93
CA ASP A 226 -10.31 7.44 28.86
C ASP A 226 -9.14 6.49 29.09
N ASP A 227 -8.41 6.16 27.99
CA ASP A 227 -7.20 5.35 28.04
C ASP A 227 -6.22 5.69 26.90
N ARG A 228 -5.08 4.98 26.88
CA ARG A 228 -4.05 5.13 25.84
C ARG A 228 -4.53 4.72 24.44
N LEU A 229 -5.54 3.83 24.33
CA LEU A 229 -6.05 3.37 23.05
C LEU A 229 -6.92 4.44 22.40
N ASP A 230 -7.71 5.18 23.20
CA ASP A 230 -8.49 6.31 22.73
C ASP A 230 -7.58 7.47 22.28
N LEU A 231 -6.52 7.76 23.04
CA LEU A 231 -5.48 8.71 22.60
C LEU A 231 -4.86 8.27 21.26
N SER A 232 -4.50 6.99 21.14
CA SER A 232 -3.88 6.47 19.93
C SER A 232 -4.82 6.54 18.72
N ARG A 233 -6.13 6.28 18.93
CA ARG A 233 -7.15 6.40 17.89
C ARG A 233 -7.30 7.87 17.44
N ALA A 234 -7.41 8.80 18.38
CA ALA A 234 -7.48 10.23 18.08
C ALA A 234 -6.23 10.73 17.35
N LEU A 235 -5.05 10.27 17.75
CA LEU A 235 -3.78 10.58 17.08
C LEU A 235 -3.75 10.01 15.65
N ALA A 236 -4.17 8.76 15.45
CA ALA A 236 -4.22 8.14 14.13
C ALA A 236 -5.20 8.87 13.18
N ASP A 237 -6.35 9.30 13.68
CA ASP A 237 -7.34 10.06 12.90
C ASP A 237 -6.83 11.46 12.53
N ALA A 238 -6.18 12.15 13.45
CA ALA A 238 -5.53 13.42 13.19
C ALA A 238 -4.42 13.28 12.14
N ALA A 239 -3.56 12.28 12.29
CA ALA A 239 -2.47 11.99 11.36
C ALA A 239 -2.98 11.58 9.97
N ARG A 240 -4.08 10.82 9.89
CA ARG A 240 -4.73 10.45 8.62
C ARG A 240 -5.27 11.68 7.91
N THR A 241 -5.86 12.62 8.63
CA THR A 241 -6.33 13.89 8.07
C THR A 241 -5.18 14.70 7.48
N ILE A 242 -4.06 14.80 8.20
CA ILE A 242 -2.85 15.49 7.73
C ILE A 242 -2.28 14.81 6.48
N ASP A 243 -2.12 13.49 6.50
CA ASP A 243 -1.58 12.72 5.38
C ASP A 243 -2.44 12.83 4.12
N THR A 244 -3.75 12.71 4.26
CA THR A 244 -4.72 12.87 3.15
C THR A 244 -4.62 14.28 2.56
N THR A 245 -4.59 15.29 3.41
CA THR A 245 -4.47 16.70 2.99
C THR A 245 -3.17 16.95 2.24
N LEU A 246 -2.05 16.45 2.76
CA LEU A 246 -0.75 16.59 2.11
C LEU A 246 -0.70 15.84 0.76
N THR A 247 -1.24 14.63 0.71
CA THR A 247 -1.31 13.84 -0.53
C THR A 247 -2.11 14.56 -1.62
N GLN A 248 -3.23 15.17 -1.25
CA GLN A 248 -4.03 16.01 -2.15
C GLN A 248 -3.27 17.27 -2.60
N ALA A 249 -2.59 17.94 -1.68
CA ALA A 249 -1.78 19.12 -1.98
C ALA A 249 -0.61 18.78 -2.91
N LEU A 250 0.09 17.68 -2.70
CA LEU A 250 1.16 17.21 -3.60
C LEU A 250 0.64 16.86 -4.99
N THR A 251 -0.55 16.28 -5.08
CA THR A 251 -1.22 16.00 -6.36
C THR A 251 -1.58 17.29 -7.08
N THR A 252 -2.18 18.25 -6.37
CA THR A 252 -2.50 19.59 -6.90
C THR A 252 -1.25 20.30 -7.38
N ALA A 253 -0.19 20.30 -6.57
CA ALA A 253 1.09 20.92 -6.93
C ALA A 253 1.69 20.30 -8.20
N ARG A 254 1.66 18.98 -8.33
CA ARG A 254 2.10 18.31 -9.57
C ARG A 254 1.29 18.76 -10.79
N HIS A 255 -0.03 18.91 -10.65
CA HIS A 255 -0.88 19.40 -11.74
C HIS A 255 -0.57 20.87 -12.10
N VAL A 256 -0.41 21.75 -11.11
CA VAL A 256 -0.09 23.17 -11.32
C VAL A 256 1.28 23.33 -11.98
N LEU A 257 2.26 22.53 -11.59
CA LEU A 257 3.64 22.63 -12.10
C LEU A 257 3.85 21.93 -13.45
N ARG A 258 2.92 21.12 -13.89
CA ARG A 258 3.03 20.45 -15.19
C ARG A 258 2.72 21.40 -16.34
N ARG A 259 3.56 21.32 -17.40
CA ARG A 259 3.20 21.86 -18.69
C ARG A 259 2.03 21.06 -19.26
N PRO A 260 0.99 21.70 -19.82
CA PRO A 260 -0.13 20.97 -20.43
C PRO A 260 0.41 20.07 -21.55
N ARG A 261 0.37 18.78 -21.33
CA ARG A 261 0.57 17.78 -22.37
C ARG A 261 -0.82 17.30 -22.79
N ASN A 262 -1.08 17.24 -24.10
CA ASN A 262 -2.25 16.58 -24.65
C ASN A 262 -2.11 15.07 -24.43
N TYR A 263 -2.52 14.57 -23.25
CA TYR A 263 -2.58 13.14 -23.01
C TYR A 263 -3.77 12.55 -23.76
N ARG A 264 -3.47 11.54 -24.58
CA ARG A 264 -4.51 10.72 -25.17
C ARG A 264 -4.98 9.75 -24.07
N ARG A 265 -6.25 9.83 -23.70
CA ARG A 265 -6.84 8.90 -22.74
C ARG A 265 -6.72 7.47 -23.27
N ARG A 266 -6.16 6.56 -22.51
CA ARG A 266 -6.00 5.16 -22.86
C ARG A 266 -6.93 4.31 -22.01
N PRO A 267 -7.73 3.40 -22.59
CA PRO A 267 -8.51 2.44 -21.80
C PRO A 267 -7.57 1.56 -20.99
N VAL A 268 -7.89 1.36 -19.72
CA VAL A 268 -7.18 0.47 -18.80
C VAL A 268 -8.08 -0.70 -18.42
N ASP A 269 -9.36 -0.41 -18.19
CA ASP A 269 -10.40 -1.38 -17.91
C ASP A 269 -11.76 -0.83 -18.37
N LEU A 270 -12.82 -1.64 -18.27
CA LEU A 270 -14.17 -1.23 -18.67
C LEU A 270 -14.60 -0.01 -17.85
N GLY A 271 -14.76 1.12 -18.54
CA GLY A 271 -15.11 2.40 -17.93
C GLY A 271 -13.98 3.12 -17.19
N VAL A 272 -12.75 2.60 -17.19
CA VAL A 272 -11.58 3.17 -16.53
C VAL A 272 -10.52 3.57 -17.56
N VAL A 273 -10.02 4.79 -17.48
CA VAL A 273 -9.05 5.34 -18.40
C VAL A 273 -7.83 5.90 -17.68
N ASP A 274 -6.65 5.66 -18.24
CA ASP A 274 -5.42 6.37 -17.91
C ASP A 274 -5.49 7.77 -18.52
N ALA A 275 -5.40 8.78 -17.70
CA ALA A 275 -5.37 10.19 -18.10
C ALA A 275 -3.95 10.78 -18.02
N GLY A 276 -2.93 9.93 -18.03
CA GLY A 276 -1.51 10.23 -18.12
C GLY A 276 -0.73 10.10 -16.82
N ASP A 277 -1.34 10.27 -15.66
CA ASP A 277 -0.73 10.14 -14.33
C ASP A 277 -1.72 9.74 -13.25
N GLU A 278 -2.97 9.63 -13.62
CA GLU A 278 -4.04 9.16 -12.76
C GLU A 278 -5.11 8.42 -13.55
N LEU A 279 -5.81 7.54 -12.88
CA LEU A 279 -6.98 6.87 -13.42
C LEU A 279 -8.21 7.76 -13.24
N ARG A 280 -9.06 7.77 -14.27
CA ARG A 280 -10.36 8.45 -14.28
C ARG A 280 -11.43 7.55 -14.86
N LEU A 281 -12.69 7.86 -14.57
CA LEU A 281 -13.80 7.23 -15.28
C LEU A 281 -13.84 7.73 -16.73
N SER A 282 -14.26 6.88 -17.65
CA SER A 282 -14.58 7.27 -19.02
C SER A 282 -15.72 8.31 -19.04
N ARG A 283 -15.83 9.08 -20.13
CA ARG A 283 -16.77 10.23 -20.17
C ARG A 283 -18.23 9.84 -19.92
N ASN A 284 -18.64 8.70 -20.44
CA ASN A 284 -20.03 8.23 -20.40
C ASN A 284 -20.23 7.02 -19.49
N GLN A 285 -19.31 6.80 -18.52
CA GLN A 285 -19.46 5.69 -17.59
C GLN A 285 -20.68 5.90 -16.70
N SER A 286 -21.64 4.95 -16.75
CA SER A 286 -22.74 4.88 -15.81
C SER A 286 -22.21 4.53 -14.41
N LEU A 287 -22.86 5.08 -13.40
CA LEU A 287 -22.59 4.78 -11.99
C LEU A 287 -23.54 3.70 -11.44
N ASP A 288 -24.40 3.10 -12.28
CA ASP A 288 -25.36 2.06 -11.86
C ASP A 288 -24.69 0.69 -11.68
N ASP A 289 -23.43 0.55 -12.10
CA ASP A 289 -22.65 -0.68 -11.93
C ASP A 289 -22.12 -0.80 -10.49
N PRO A 290 -22.62 -1.76 -9.68
CA PRO A 290 -22.20 -1.93 -8.29
C PRO A 290 -20.74 -2.42 -8.17
N GLY A 291 -20.16 -3.06 -9.20
CA GLY A 291 -18.78 -3.54 -9.25
C GLY A 291 -17.75 -2.47 -9.60
N LEU A 292 -18.21 -1.29 -10.04
CA LEU A 292 -17.31 -0.26 -10.58
C LEU A 292 -16.24 0.22 -9.56
N VAL A 293 -16.59 0.29 -8.28
CA VAL A 293 -15.64 0.67 -7.21
C VAL A 293 -14.47 -0.30 -7.17
N LEU A 294 -14.74 -1.61 -7.17
CA LEU A 294 -13.70 -2.65 -7.15
C LEU A 294 -12.89 -2.66 -8.44
N ARG A 295 -13.54 -2.47 -9.60
CA ARG A 295 -12.84 -2.39 -10.89
C ARG A 295 -11.86 -1.24 -10.95
N VAL A 296 -12.23 -0.05 -10.48
CA VAL A 296 -11.32 1.11 -10.40
C VAL A 296 -10.17 0.83 -9.43
N GLY A 297 -10.45 0.23 -8.27
CA GLY A 297 -9.43 -0.19 -7.30
C GLY A 297 -8.46 -1.21 -7.90
N ALA A 298 -8.98 -2.26 -8.55
CA ALA A 298 -8.17 -3.27 -9.23
C ALA A 298 -7.31 -2.67 -10.35
N ALA A 299 -7.87 -1.77 -11.15
CA ALA A 299 -7.11 -1.05 -12.17
C ALA A 299 -5.96 -0.23 -11.59
N SER A 300 -6.20 0.47 -10.45
CA SER A 300 -5.17 1.23 -9.73
C SER A 300 -4.08 0.30 -9.16
N ALA A 301 -4.47 -0.84 -8.61
CA ALA A 301 -3.52 -1.82 -8.06
C ALA A 301 -2.64 -2.44 -9.17
N ARG A 302 -3.21 -2.75 -10.34
CA ARG A 302 -2.47 -3.32 -11.48
C ARG A 302 -1.52 -2.32 -12.13
N THR A 303 -1.93 -1.06 -12.26
CA THR A 303 -1.15 -0.06 -13.01
C THR A 303 -0.21 0.77 -12.15
N GLY A 304 -0.38 0.74 -10.83
CA GLY A 304 0.30 1.64 -9.90
C GLY A 304 -0.18 3.09 -9.96
N LEU A 305 -1.03 3.45 -10.93
CA LEU A 305 -1.52 4.81 -11.09
C LEU A 305 -2.53 5.16 -9.97
N PRO A 306 -2.42 6.35 -9.38
CA PRO A 306 -3.43 6.82 -8.43
C PRO A 306 -4.76 7.09 -9.13
N VAL A 307 -5.84 7.01 -8.41
CA VAL A 307 -7.18 7.40 -8.90
C VAL A 307 -7.45 8.84 -8.52
N SER A 308 -8.01 9.63 -9.45
CA SER A 308 -8.33 11.03 -9.14
C SER A 308 -9.37 11.16 -8.02
N ALA A 309 -9.18 12.15 -7.13
CA ALA A 309 -10.12 12.42 -6.05
C ALA A 309 -11.55 12.68 -6.55
N ALA A 310 -11.69 13.27 -7.74
CA ALA A 310 -12.99 13.47 -8.37
C ALA A 310 -13.63 12.12 -8.77
N THR A 311 -12.84 11.14 -9.20
CA THR A 311 -13.33 9.78 -9.50
C THR A 311 -13.78 9.09 -8.23
N TRP A 312 -12.99 9.09 -7.15
CA TRP A 312 -13.39 8.49 -5.88
C TRP A 312 -14.69 9.09 -5.34
N ARG A 313 -14.84 10.42 -5.36
CA ARG A 313 -16.09 11.09 -4.94
C ARG A 313 -17.30 10.69 -5.80
N ARG A 314 -17.14 10.53 -7.10
CA ARG A 314 -18.23 10.06 -7.97
C ARG A 314 -18.62 8.62 -7.68
N LEU A 315 -17.65 7.76 -7.36
CA LEU A 315 -17.90 6.35 -7.02
C LEU A 315 -18.70 6.18 -5.73
N ALA A 316 -18.75 7.17 -4.85
CA ALA A 316 -19.63 7.15 -3.67
C ALA A 316 -21.13 7.02 -4.02
N SER A 317 -21.52 7.42 -5.24
CA SER A 317 -22.90 7.32 -5.74
C SER A 317 -23.26 5.99 -6.39
N THR A 318 -22.31 5.04 -6.50
CA THR A 318 -22.62 3.70 -7.05
C THR A 318 -23.51 2.91 -6.09
N PRO A 319 -24.40 2.03 -6.59
CA PRO A 319 -25.20 1.16 -5.73
C PRO A 319 -24.30 0.19 -4.94
N PRO A 320 -24.79 -0.36 -3.81
CA PRO A 320 -24.08 -1.41 -3.08
C PRO A 320 -24.00 -2.69 -3.90
N LEU A 321 -22.96 -3.50 -3.64
CA LEU A 321 -22.84 -4.83 -4.23
C LEU A 321 -24.02 -5.71 -3.81
N PRO A 322 -24.64 -6.44 -4.74
CA PRO A 322 -25.68 -7.42 -4.41
C PRO A 322 -25.08 -8.62 -3.67
N THR A 323 -25.93 -9.44 -3.07
CA THR A 323 -25.49 -10.70 -2.45
C THR A 323 -26.21 -11.87 -3.16
N PRO A 324 -25.46 -12.82 -3.75
CA PRO A 324 -24.01 -12.87 -3.87
C PRO A 324 -23.46 -11.80 -4.83
N TRP A 325 -22.16 -11.51 -4.70
CA TRP A 325 -21.47 -10.59 -5.61
C TRP A 325 -21.44 -11.13 -7.04
N PRO A 326 -21.46 -10.26 -8.06
CA PRO A 326 -21.12 -10.66 -9.41
C PRO A 326 -19.70 -11.26 -9.47
N ALA A 327 -19.51 -12.29 -10.28
CA ALA A 327 -18.19 -12.94 -10.41
C ALA A 327 -17.10 -11.96 -10.82
N THR A 328 -17.40 -10.97 -11.67
CA THR A 328 -16.49 -9.90 -12.06
C THR A 328 -16.07 -9.04 -10.88
N ALA A 329 -16.99 -8.68 -9.98
CA ALA A 329 -16.67 -7.92 -8.78
C ALA A 329 -15.79 -8.73 -7.81
N THR A 330 -16.04 -10.03 -7.66
CA THR A 330 -15.19 -10.95 -6.89
C THR A 330 -13.79 -11.04 -7.50
N GLY A 331 -13.68 -11.15 -8.82
CA GLY A 331 -12.39 -11.13 -9.53
C GLY A 331 -11.63 -9.80 -9.34
N ASP A 332 -12.33 -8.67 -9.43
CA ASP A 332 -11.75 -7.35 -9.20
C ASP A 332 -11.27 -7.17 -7.76
N PHE A 333 -12.00 -7.71 -6.79
CA PHE A 333 -11.58 -7.69 -5.38
C PHE A 333 -10.25 -8.45 -5.19
N PHE A 334 -10.12 -9.65 -5.74
CA PHE A 334 -8.87 -10.40 -5.65
C PHE A 334 -7.74 -9.77 -6.47
N ALA A 335 -8.04 -9.16 -7.62
CA ALA A 335 -7.07 -8.42 -8.39
C ALA A 335 -6.57 -7.16 -7.64
N LEU A 336 -7.43 -6.49 -6.88
CA LEU A 336 -7.06 -5.40 -5.98
C LEU A 336 -6.10 -5.89 -4.89
N LEU A 337 -6.39 -7.01 -4.23
CA LEU A 337 -5.55 -7.57 -3.17
C LEU A 337 -4.24 -8.20 -3.68
N GLY A 338 -4.19 -8.59 -4.94
CA GLY A 338 -3.05 -9.29 -5.56
C GLY A 338 -1.84 -8.43 -5.89
N SER A 339 -1.83 -7.13 -5.57
CA SER A 339 -0.67 -6.27 -5.80
C SER A 339 0.14 -6.09 -4.52
N SER A 340 1.34 -6.67 -4.46
CA SER A 340 2.24 -6.52 -3.30
C SER A 340 2.67 -5.07 -3.04
N GLU A 341 2.70 -4.22 -4.06
CA GLU A 341 3.20 -2.84 -3.95
C GLU A 341 2.09 -1.81 -3.74
N HIS A 342 0.89 -2.05 -4.28
CA HIS A 342 -0.11 -0.99 -4.41
C HIS A 342 -1.39 -1.21 -3.61
N THR A 343 -1.66 -2.43 -3.14
CA THR A 343 -2.89 -2.77 -2.39
C THR A 343 -3.10 -1.86 -1.20
N ALA A 344 -2.10 -1.69 -0.35
CA ALA A 344 -2.22 -0.87 0.87
C ALA A 344 -2.57 0.59 0.55
N ARG A 345 -1.95 1.15 -0.49
CA ARG A 345 -2.27 2.52 -0.95
C ARG A 345 -3.70 2.62 -1.47
N VAL A 346 -4.10 1.69 -2.34
CA VAL A 346 -5.43 1.75 -2.98
C VAL A 346 -6.54 1.53 -1.94
N VAL A 347 -6.37 0.57 -1.04
CA VAL A 347 -7.32 0.36 0.08
C VAL A 347 -7.39 1.59 0.97
N GLY A 348 -6.26 2.21 1.30
CA GLY A 348 -6.22 3.45 2.08
C GLY A 348 -6.93 4.62 1.38
N ASP A 349 -6.76 4.76 0.07
CA ASP A 349 -7.49 5.76 -0.74
C ASP A 349 -9.00 5.50 -0.72
N MET A 350 -9.42 4.24 -0.90
CA MET A 350 -10.84 3.83 -0.83
C MET A 350 -11.43 4.07 0.57
N ASP A 351 -10.67 3.75 1.62
CA ASP A 351 -11.08 3.93 3.01
C ASP A 351 -11.27 5.41 3.37
N THR A 352 -10.34 6.26 2.92
CA THR A 352 -10.43 7.73 3.07
C THR A 352 -11.70 8.32 2.46
N HIS A 353 -12.21 7.70 1.39
CA HIS A 353 -13.43 8.14 0.70
C HIS A 353 -14.69 7.38 1.13
N GLY A 354 -14.63 6.57 2.21
CA GLY A 354 -15.75 5.79 2.73
C GLY A 354 -16.24 4.68 1.80
N LEU A 355 -15.37 4.26 0.86
CA LEU A 355 -15.72 3.22 -0.12
C LEU A 355 -15.33 1.83 0.37
N TRP A 356 -14.24 1.71 1.14
CA TRP A 356 -13.75 0.42 1.63
C TRP A 356 -14.70 -0.24 2.62
N GLU A 357 -15.27 0.52 3.54
CA GLU A 357 -16.26 0.02 4.51
C GLU A 357 -17.57 -0.49 3.86
N ARG A 358 -17.87 -0.05 2.63
CA ARG A 358 -18.99 -0.59 1.86
C ARG A 358 -18.71 -1.99 1.32
N ILE A 359 -17.44 -2.33 1.14
CA ILE A 359 -16.95 -3.63 0.64
C ILE A 359 -16.70 -4.58 1.83
N VAL A 360 -15.98 -4.09 2.84
CA VAL A 360 -15.60 -4.81 4.06
C VAL A 360 -16.08 -4.01 5.28
N PRO A 361 -17.36 -4.12 5.67
CA PRO A 361 -17.90 -3.35 6.80
C PRO A 361 -17.20 -3.63 8.14
N GLU A 362 -16.68 -4.84 8.29
CA GLU A 362 -15.95 -5.28 9.47
C GLU A 362 -14.65 -4.49 9.71
N TRP A 363 -14.12 -3.85 8.67
CA TRP A 363 -12.87 -3.06 8.69
C TRP A 363 -12.92 -1.86 9.63
N VAL A 364 -14.09 -1.26 9.80
CA VAL A 364 -14.26 -0.06 10.66
C VAL A 364 -13.77 -0.32 12.09
N HIS A 365 -13.97 -1.55 12.59
CA HIS A 365 -13.60 -1.91 13.94
C HIS A 365 -12.08 -1.95 14.17
N ILE A 366 -11.32 -2.39 13.17
CA ILE A 366 -9.85 -2.52 13.28
C ILE A 366 -9.10 -1.29 12.75
N ARG A 367 -9.79 -0.31 12.16
CA ARG A 367 -9.18 0.91 11.61
C ARG A 367 -8.44 1.68 12.71
N GLY A 368 -7.10 1.76 12.59
CA GLY A 368 -6.25 2.40 13.58
C GLY A 368 -6.22 1.70 14.96
N LEU A 369 -6.70 0.47 15.06
CA LEU A 369 -6.71 -0.30 16.30
C LEU A 369 -5.27 -0.69 16.68
N MET A 370 -4.88 -0.29 17.90
CA MET A 370 -3.57 -0.66 18.45
C MET A 370 -3.58 -2.11 18.94
N PRO A 371 -2.56 -2.91 18.55
CA PRO A 371 -2.38 -4.26 19.07
C PRO A 371 -2.03 -4.22 20.57
N ARG A 372 -2.40 -5.26 21.27
CA ARG A 372 -2.02 -5.45 22.69
C ARG A 372 -0.62 -6.05 22.83
N GLU A 373 -0.20 -6.83 21.85
CA GLU A 373 1.08 -7.53 21.80
C GLU A 373 2.21 -6.56 21.41
N PRO A 374 3.30 -6.48 22.19
CA PRO A 374 4.39 -5.54 21.94
C PRO A 374 5.25 -5.87 20.71
N SER A 375 5.10 -7.07 20.15
CA SER A 375 5.81 -7.52 18.95
C SER A 375 5.33 -6.84 17.68
N HIS A 376 4.08 -6.35 17.66
CA HIS A 376 3.52 -5.66 16.50
C HIS A 376 4.05 -4.23 16.39
N ILE A 377 4.50 -3.86 15.22
CA ILE A 377 5.00 -2.51 14.93
C ILE A 377 3.97 -1.60 14.26
N ASN A 378 2.86 -2.18 13.79
CA ASN A 378 1.78 -1.48 13.10
C ASN A 378 0.42 -1.67 13.79
N THR A 379 -0.52 -0.78 13.49
CA THR A 379 -1.95 -0.96 13.80
C THR A 379 -2.51 -2.19 13.10
N ILE A 380 -3.62 -2.75 13.60
CA ILE A 380 -4.17 -4.03 13.10
C ILE A 380 -4.58 -3.93 11.62
N ASP A 381 -5.20 -2.84 11.21
CA ASP A 381 -5.57 -2.61 9.81
C ASP A 381 -4.35 -2.57 8.87
N VAL A 382 -3.30 -1.87 9.26
CA VAL A 382 -2.05 -1.81 8.48
C VAL A 382 -1.31 -3.16 8.51
N HIS A 383 -1.32 -3.86 9.64
CA HIS A 383 -0.77 -5.20 9.75
C HIS A 383 -1.48 -6.17 8.79
N CYS A 384 -2.82 -6.19 8.74
CA CYS A 384 -3.56 -7.02 7.80
C CYS A 384 -3.19 -6.69 6.33
N LEU A 385 -3.07 -5.41 5.97
CA LEU A 385 -2.67 -5.03 4.60
C LEU A 385 -1.23 -5.42 4.27
N ASN A 386 -0.31 -5.35 5.23
CA ASN A 386 1.07 -5.81 5.06
C ASN A 386 1.12 -7.33 4.89
N THR A 387 0.30 -8.08 5.64
CA THR A 387 0.16 -9.54 5.48
C THR A 387 -0.38 -9.88 4.10
N VAL A 388 -1.40 -9.15 3.61
CA VAL A 388 -1.91 -9.30 2.23
C VAL A 388 -0.81 -9.02 1.20
N ALA A 389 -0.02 -7.96 1.37
CA ALA A 389 1.07 -7.63 0.45
C ALA A 389 2.15 -8.72 0.43
N ASN A 390 2.50 -9.28 1.59
CA ASN A 390 3.43 -10.41 1.69
C ASN A 390 2.88 -11.65 0.99
N CYS A 391 1.58 -11.98 1.17
CA CYS A 391 0.91 -13.07 0.48
C CYS A 391 0.83 -12.85 -1.03
N ALA A 392 0.55 -11.62 -1.48
CA ALA A 392 0.52 -11.27 -2.89
C ALA A 392 1.89 -11.46 -3.56
N HIS A 393 2.98 -11.19 -2.84
CA HIS A 393 4.34 -11.40 -3.35
C HIS A 393 4.64 -12.88 -3.65
N VAL A 394 4.05 -13.80 -2.89
CA VAL A 394 4.24 -15.25 -3.04
C VAL A 394 3.05 -15.94 -3.72
N SER A 395 2.15 -15.21 -4.33
CA SER A 395 0.90 -15.73 -4.93
C SER A 395 1.12 -16.85 -5.95
N VAL A 396 2.26 -16.88 -6.63
CA VAL A 396 2.64 -17.95 -7.56
C VAL A 396 3.08 -19.24 -6.88
N ASN A 397 3.37 -19.21 -5.58
CA ASN A 397 3.82 -20.39 -4.82
C ASN A 397 2.65 -21.27 -4.34
N VAL A 398 1.42 -20.79 -4.40
CA VAL A 398 0.22 -21.47 -3.88
C VAL A 398 -0.79 -21.79 -4.99
N SER A 399 -1.57 -22.83 -4.77
CA SER A 399 -2.59 -23.29 -5.73
C SER A 399 -3.87 -22.44 -5.71
N ARG A 400 -4.15 -21.71 -4.60
CA ARG A 400 -5.33 -20.84 -4.45
C ARG A 400 -4.93 -19.52 -3.80
N PRO A 401 -4.26 -18.61 -4.56
CA PRO A 401 -3.84 -17.31 -4.06
C PRO A 401 -5.02 -16.42 -3.65
N ASP A 402 -6.18 -16.56 -4.26
CA ASP A 402 -7.40 -15.87 -3.89
C ASP A 402 -7.84 -16.18 -2.45
N LEU A 403 -7.85 -17.44 -2.03
CA LEU A 403 -8.20 -17.85 -0.66
C LEU A 403 -7.13 -17.41 0.34
N LEU A 404 -5.85 -17.44 -0.05
CA LEU A 404 -4.75 -16.95 0.78
C LEU A 404 -4.88 -15.46 1.06
N LEU A 405 -5.15 -14.64 0.02
CA LEU A 405 -5.34 -13.19 0.16
C LEU A 405 -6.56 -12.84 1.02
N LEU A 406 -7.66 -13.59 0.87
CA LEU A 406 -8.84 -13.40 1.71
C LEU A 406 -8.56 -13.76 3.17
N ALA A 407 -7.88 -14.87 3.42
CA ALA A 407 -7.46 -15.26 4.77
C ALA A 407 -6.51 -14.22 5.38
N ALA A 408 -5.52 -13.73 4.62
CA ALA A 408 -4.59 -12.70 5.06
C ALA A 408 -5.29 -11.38 5.43
N LEU A 409 -6.32 -10.97 4.68
CA LEU A 409 -7.09 -9.77 5.00
C LEU A 409 -7.89 -9.90 6.31
N PHE A 410 -8.34 -11.12 6.64
CA PHE A 410 -9.27 -11.39 7.73
C PHE A 410 -8.65 -12.05 8.96
N HIS A 411 -7.37 -12.48 8.94
CA HIS A 411 -6.79 -13.30 10.03
C HIS A 411 -6.88 -12.61 11.39
N ASP A 412 -6.67 -11.31 11.43
CA ASP A 412 -6.67 -10.49 12.64
C ASP A 412 -7.89 -9.56 12.78
N ILE A 413 -8.86 -9.63 11.87
CA ILE A 413 -10.02 -8.71 11.84
C ILE A 413 -10.90 -8.83 13.10
N GLY A 414 -10.79 -9.91 13.83
CA GLY A 414 -11.50 -10.15 15.09
C GLY A 414 -10.80 -9.56 16.32
N LYS A 415 -9.64 -8.92 16.20
CA LYS A 415 -8.97 -8.27 17.32
C LYS A 415 -9.77 -7.09 17.89
N GLY A 416 -9.67 -6.86 19.19
CA GLY A 416 -10.40 -5.79 19.88
C GLY A 416 -11.77 -6.19 20.43
N TYR A 417 -12.30 -7.36 20.08
CA TYR A 417 -13.51 -7.92 20.70
C TYR A 417 -13.19 -8.67 22.00
N ASN A 418 -14.16 -8.78 22.91
CA ASN A 418 -14.04 -9.54 24.17
C ASN A 418 -14.24 -11.06 23.95
N ARG A 419 -13.70 -11.61 22.87
CA ARG A 419 -13.75 -13.02 22.47
C ARG A 419 -12.41 -13.37 21.79
N PRO A 420 -12.04 -14.65 21.68
CA PRO A 420 -10.87 -15.05 20.90
C PRO A 420 -10.95 -14.49 19.47
N HIS A 421 -9.96 -13.68 19.08
CA HIS A 421 -9.99 -12.94 17.81
C HIS A 421 -10.05 -13.86 16.58
N SER A 422 -9.40 -15.03 16.64
CA SER A 422 -9.41 -15.99 15.54
C SER A 422 -10.80 -16.59 15.31
N GLN A 423 -11.57 -16.84 16.38
CA GLN A 423 -12.96 -17.31 16.25
C GLN A 423 -13.87 -16.21 15.67
N VAL A 424 -13.75 -14.98 16.19
CA VAL A 424 -14.51 -13.85 15.66
C VAL A 424 -14.15 -13.57 14.19
N GLY A 425 -12.87 -13.62 13.85
CA GLY A 425 -12.39 -13.47 12.48
C GLY A 425 -12.93 -14.56 11.56
N ALA A 426 -12.94 -15.82 12.01
CA ALA A 426 -13.50 -16.95 11.26
C ALA A 426 -15.00 -16.78 10.96
N GLU A 427 -15.77 -16.27 11.92
CA GLU A 427 -17.20 -15.96 11.70
C GLU A 427 -17.35 -14.83 10.67
N MET A 428 -16.49 -13.79 10.73
CA MET A 428 -16.53 -12.65 9.81
C MET A 428 -16.14 -13.05 8.39
N VAL A 429 -15.05 -13.81 8.20
CA VAL A 429 -14.62 -14.25 6.87
C VAL A 429 -15.63 -15.20 6.24
N THR A 430 -16.30 -16.03 7.04
CA THR A 430 -17.38 -16.91 6.55
C THR A 430 -18.54 -16.10 5.98
N ARG A 431 -18.94 -15.01 6.65
CA ARG A 431 -19.97 -14.10 6.13
C ARG A 431 -19.50 -13.38 4.85
N MET A 432 -18.24 -12.93 4.82
CA MET A 432 -17.67 -12.30 3.64
C MET A 432 -17.64 -13.27 2.45
N ALA A 433 -17.11 -14.48 2.65
CA ALA A 433 -17.06 -15.52 1.62
C ALA A 433 -18.46 -15.90 1.08
N ALA A 434 -19.48 -15.87 1.95
CA ALA A 434 -20.86 -16.06 1.54
C ALA A 434 -21.40 -14.89 0.70
N ARG A 435 -21.10 -13.64 1.08
CA ARG A 435 -21.45 -12.45 0.27
C ARG A 435 -20.77 -12.49 -1.11
N MET A 436 -19.53 -12.96 -1.18
CA MET A 436 -18.77 -13.11 -2.42
C MET A 436 -19.29 -14.27 -3.30
N GLY A 437 -20.12 -15.15 -2.78
CA GLY A 437 -20.61 -16.31 -3.50
C GLY A 437 -19.63 -17.47 -3.59
N LEU A 438 -18.61 -17.56 -2.71
CA LEU A 438 -17.67 -18.68 -2.69
C LEU A 438 -18.41 -19.99 -2.39
N ASN A 439 -17.96 -21.08 -2.99
CA ASN A 439 -18.53 -22.41 -2.77
C ASN A 439 -18.25 -22.90 -1.33
N PRO A 440 -19.01 -23.91 -0.82
CA PRO A 440 -18.87 -24.36 0.57
C PRO A 440 -17.46 -24.83 0.96
N ARG A 441 -16.72 -25.47 0.05
CA ARG A 441 -15.35 -25.95 0.30
C ARG A 441 -14.40 -24.77 0.50
N ASP A 442 -14.45 -23.77 -0.36
CA ASP A 442 -13.62 -22.57 -0.28
C ASP A 442 -13.94 -21.75 0.98
N ARG A 443 -15.25 -21.66 1.36
CA ARG A 443 -15.66 -21.01 2.62
C ARG A 443 -15.06 -21.72 3.84
N MET A 444 -15.11 -23.05 3.88
CA MET A 444 -14.53 -23.83 4.96
C MET A 444 -13.01 -23.64 5.02
N CYS A 445 -12.31 -23.65 3.89
CA CYS A 445 -10.87 -23.43 3.82
C CYS A 445 -10.48 -22.06 4.42
N VAL A 446 -11.10 -20.97 3.99
CA VAL A 446 -10.77 -19.63 4.52
C VAL A 446 -11.16 -19.48 5.99
N GLN A 447 -12.28 -20.10 6.41
CA GLN A 447 -12.70 -20.12 7.80
C GLN A 447 -11.64 -20.80 8.68
N THR A 448 -11.18 -21.99 8.28
CA THR A 448 -10.15 -22.75 9.00
C THR A 448 -8.82 -21.99 9.02
N LEU A 449 -8.41 -21.39 7.90
CA LEU A 449 -7.19 -20.57 7.83
C LEU A 449 -7.23 -19.44 8.86
N VAL A 450 -8.33 -18.72 8.96
CA VAL A 450 -8.47 -17.60 9.91
C VAL A 450 -8.60 -18.12 11.35
N ALA A 451 -9.33 -19.22 11.58
CA ALA A 451 -9.47 -19.80 12.91
C ALA A 451 -8.12 -20.29 13.48
N GLU A 452 -7.31 -20.89 12.62
CA GLU A 452 -6.08 -21.59 13.02
C GLU A 452 -4.80 -20.88 12.57
N HIS A 453 -4.86 -19.58 12.18
CA HIS A 453 -3.70 -18.88 11.62
C HIS A 453 -2.46 -18.86 12.53
N THR A 454 -2.64 -18.92 13.86
CA THR A 454 -1.53 -18.95 14.82
C THR A 454 -1.03 -20.37 15.15
N LEU A 455 -1.77 -21.42 14.75
CA LEU A 455 -1.52 -22.80 15.19
C LEU A 455 -0.16 -23.30 14.72
N LEU A 456 0.15 -23.15 13.44
CA LEU A 456 1.40 -23.67 12.86
C LEU A 456 2.64 -23.01 13.49
N ALA A 457 2.63 -21.67 13.67
CA ALA A 457 3.72 -20.98 14.36
C ALA A 457 3.85 -21.41 15.82
N ARG A 458 2.73 -21.62 16.52
CA ARG A 458 2.70 -22.05 17.92
C ARG A 458 3.27 -23.48 18.07
N LEU A 459 2.83 -24.41 17.25
CA LEU A 459 3.35 -25.79 17.27
C LEU A 459 4.84 -25.82 16.94
N ALA A 460 5.26 -25.12 15.88
CA ALA A 460 6.66 -25.02 15.48
C ALA A 460 7.56 -24.38 16.55
N ALA A 461 7.02 -23.50 17.40
CA ALA A 461 7.78 -22.88 18.48
C ALA A 461 7.84 -23.72 19.77
N THR A 462 6.90 -24.67 19.98
CA THR A 462 6.74 -25.36 21.25
C THR A 462 6.98 -26.89 21.19
N HIS A 463 7.03 -27.46 19.98
CA HIS A 463 7.22 -28.90 19.76
C HIS A 463 8.38 -29.16 18.80
N ASP A 464 8.89 -30.38 18.80
CA ASP A 464 9.79 -30.86 17.76
C ASP A 464 9.01 -30.90 16.42
N PRO A 465 9.46 -30.24 15.36
CA PRO A 465 8.78 -30.29 14.07
C PRO A 465 8.65 -31.64 13.40
N TRP A 466 9.40 -32.63 13.88
CA TRP A 466 9.34 -34.04 13.45
C TRP A 466 8.44 -34.92 14.32
N ASP A 467 7.84 -34.37 15.38
CA ASP A 467 6.99 -35.09 16.28
C ASP A 467 5.64 -35.43 15.61
N ASP A 468 5.33 -36.71 15.50
CA ASP A 468 4.08 -37.20 14.92
C ASP A 468 2.85 -36.61 15.64
N ALA A 469 2.91 -36.38 16.95
CA ALA A 469 1.81 -35.79 17.71
C ALA A 469 1.57 -34.32 17.33
N ALA A 470 2.62 -33.60 17.01
CA ALA A 470 2.49 -32.22 16.51
C ALA A 470 1.88 -32.19 15.08
N VAL A 471 2.30 -33.15 14.23
CA VAL A 471 1.75 -33.32 12.88
C VAL A 471 0.26 -33.71 12.96
N ASP A 472 -0.10 -34.68 13.79
CA ASP A 472 -1.49 -35.10 13.97
C ASP A 472 -2.38 -33.96 14.50
N THR A 473 -1.89 -33.18 15.46
CA THR A 473 -2.60 -31.99 15.99
C THR A 473 -2.84 -30.97 14.89
N LEU A 474 -1.83 -30.70 14.03
CA LEU A 474 -1.96 -29.81 12.91
C LEU A 474 -2.98 -30.33 11.90
N LEU A 475 -2.89 -31.59 11.50
CA LEU A 475 -3.76 -32.19 10.50
C LEU A 475 -5.22 -32.28 10.96
N ASP A 476 -5.46 -32.60 12.22
CA ASP A 476 -6.81 -32.63 12.80
C ASP A 476 -7.46 -31.23 12.76
N ALA A 477 -6.73 -30.23 13.20
CA ALA A 477 -7.21 -28.82 13.16
C ALA A 477 -7.47 -28.31 11.73
N LEU A 478 -6.71 -28.80 10.74
CA LEU A 478 -6.87 -28.43 9.32
C LEU A 478 -7.74 -29.41 8.53
N HIS A 479 -8.48 -30.27 9.23
CA HIS A 479 -9.42 -31.25 8.64
C HIS A 479 -8.78 -32.13 7.56
N TYR A 480 -7.50 -32.43 7.69
CA TYR A 480 -6.72 -33.29 6.76
C TYR A 480 -6.76 -32.72 5.30
N ASP A 481 -6.95 -31.40 5.12
CA ASP A 481 -6.99 -30.80 3.80
C ASP A 481 -5.60 -30.26 3.38
N LEU A 482 -5.04 -30.85 2.33
CA LEU A 482 -3.71 -30.50 1.81
C LEU A 482 -3.61 -29.02 1.39
N LEU A 483 -4.68 -28.48 0.79
CA LEU A 483 -4.75 -27.08 0.40
C LEU A 483 -4.63 -26.16 1.61
N THR A 484 -5.34 -26.46 2.69
CA THR A 484 -5.31 -25.65 3.91
C THR A 484 -3.92 -25.67 4.57
N VAL A 485 -3.20 -26.82 4.53
CA VAL A 485 -1.79 -26.91 4.99
C VAL A 485 -0.88 -26.02 4.14
N GLU A 486 -1.02 -26.07 2.80
CA GLU A 486 -0.25 -25.22 1.88
C GLU A 486 -0.45 -23.74 2.18
N LEU A 487 -1.70 -23.31 2.25
CA LEU A 487 -2.05 -21.89 2.45
C LEU A 487 -1.68 -21.39 3.85
N LEU A 488 -1.82 -22.23 4.89
CA LEU A 488 -1.48 -21.85 6.26
C LEU A 488 0.03 -21.62 6.41
N GLN A 489 0.88 -22.38 5.74
CA GLN A 489 2.32 -22.16 5.78
C GLN A 489 2.68 -20.77 5.25
N GLU A 490 2.15 -20.38 4.09
CA GLU A 490 2.44 -19.08 3.50
C GLU A 490 1.82 -17.93 4.31
N LEU A 491 0.61 -18.12 4.86
CA LEU A 491 -0.02 -17.16 5.75
C LEU A 491 0.81 -16.93 7.01
N THR A 492 1.33 -18.01 7.61
CA THR A 492 2.18 -17.94 8.83
C THR A 492 3.47 -17.14 8.59
N GLU A 493 4.14 -17.34 7.44
CA GLU A 493 5.32 -16.56 7.10
C GLU A 493 4.96 -15.09 6.85
N ALA A 494 3.88 -14.84 6.10
CA ALA A 494 3.44 -13.51 5.74
C ALA A 494 3.04 -12.67 6.97
N ASP A 495 2.30 -13.27 7.90
CA ASP A 495 1.89 -12.67 9.17
C ASP A 495 3.10 -12.36 10.07
N ALA A 496 3.99 -13.32 10.28
CA ALA A 496 5.19 -13.13 11.10
C ALA A 496 6.09 -12.00 10.55
N ARG A 497 6.23 -11.89 9.22
CA ARG A 497 6.97 -10.80 8.58
C ARG A 497 6.28 -9.44 8.76
N ALA A 498 4.94 -9.40 8.71
CA ALA A 498 4.16 -8.19 8.91
C ALA A 498 4.14 -7.74 10.37
N THR A 499 4.26 -8.65 11.32
CA THR A 499 4.29 -8.37 12.76
C THR A 499 5.53 -7.56 13.14
N GLY A 500 6.72 -7.96 12.66
CA GLY A 500 7.94 -7.21 12.93
C GLY A 500 9.21 -7.93 12.45
N PRO A 501 10.32 -7.19 12.28
CA PRO A 501 11.53 -7.72 11.67
C PRO A 501 12.24 -8.82 12.49
N ALA A 502 11.93 -8.92 13.79
CA ALA A 502 12.53 -9.93 14.68
C ALA A 502 11.64 -11.18 14.89
N VAL A 503 10.43 -11.23 14.31
CA VAL A 503 9.48 -12.32 14.53
C VAL A 503 9.79 -13.51 13.63
N TRP A 504 10.01 -13.29 12.33
CA TRP A 504 10.36 -14.35 11.38
C TRP A 504 11.84 -14.66 11.39
N THR A 505 12.29 -15.45 12.39
CA THR A 505 13.68 -15.89 12.52
C THR A 505 13.99 -17.08 11.61
N ALA A 506 15.28 -17.32 11.31
CA ALA A 506 15.71 -18.51 10.55
C ALA A 506 15.30 -19.82 11.24
N HIS A 507 15.30 -19.85 12.58
CA HIS A 507 14.86 -20.99 13.37
C HIS A 507 13.37 -21.26 13.20
N LEU A 508 12.52 -20.24 13.37
CA LEU A 508 11.07 -20.39 13.20
C LEU A 508 10.72 -20.79 11.76
N LYS A 509 11.37 -20.18 10.77
CA LYS A 509 11.22 -20.58 9.36
C LYS A 509 11.50 -22.05 9.14
N HIS A 510 12.62 -22.55 9.67
CA HIS A 510 13.00 -23.95 9.53
C HIS A 510 11.95 -24.87 10.19
N ALA A 511 11.54 -24.55 11.41
CA ALA A 511 10.57 -25.35 12.15
C ALA A 511 9.19 -25.40 11.46
N VAL A 512 8.67 -24.23 11.04
CA VAL A 512 7.40 -24.12 10.29
C VAL A 512 7.45 -24.91 8.98
N THR A 513 8.54 -24.75 8.22
CA THR A 513 8.70 -25.45 6.93
C THR A 513 8.78 -26.95 7.14
N THR A 514 9.51 -27.42 8.15
CA THR A 514 9.66 -28.85 8.46
C THR A 514 8.32 -29.45 8.86
N LEU A 515 7.60 -28.85 9.83
CA LEU A 515 6.31 -29.35 10.30
C LEU A 515 5.26 -29.39 9.15
N ALA A 516 5.20 -28.35 8.33
CA ALA A 516 4.31 -28.32 7.18
C ALA A 516 4.65 -29.40 6.14
N ASN A 517 5.95 -29.69 5.92
CA ASN A 517 6.37 -30.77 5.02
C ASN A 517 6.03 -32.14 5.57
N CYS A 518 6.20 -32.37 6.89
CA CYS A 518 5.76 -33.61 7.54
C CYS A 518 4.25 -33.82 7.38
N ALA A 519 3.45 -32.79 7.60
CA ALA A 519 2.00 -32.82 7.38
C ALA A 519 1.62 -33.14 5.92
N ARG A 520 2.28 -32.50 4.94
CA ARG A 520 2.06 -32.81 3.50
C ARG A 520 2.42 -34.22 3.16
N ASN A 521 3.55 -34.73 3.66
CA ASN A 521 3.99 -36.11 3.41
C ASN A 521 3.00 -37.13 3.97
N ALA A 522 2.47 -36.87 5.17
CA ALA A 522 1.43 -37.71 5.77
C ALA A 522 0.15 -37.78 4.92
N LEU A 523 -0.24 -36.64 4.29
CA LEU A 523 -1.43 -36.58 3.44
C LEU A 523 -1.23 -37.12 2.03
N THR A 524 -0.02 -37.06 1.46
CA THR A 524 0.24 -37.46 0.07
C THR A 524 0.55 -38.92 -0.14
N ALA A 525 0.67 -39.70 0.92
CA ALA A 525 0.90 -41.17 0.85
C ALA A 525 -0.27 -41.96 0.23
N VAL A 526 -1.37 -41.36 -0.22
CA VAL A 526 -2.60 -41.98 -0.75
C VAL A 526 -3.02 -41.47 -2.13
N HIS A 527 -3.29 -42.33 -3.08
CA HIS A 527 -3.44 -42.35 -4.56
C HIS A 527 -4.38 -41.39 -5.32
N PRO A 528 -4.23 -41.23 -6.68
CA PRO A 528 -4.90 -40.21 -7.53
C PRO A 528 -6.07 -40.68 -8.43
N HIS A 529 -6.90 -39.74 -8.94
CA HIS A 529 -8.10 -39.99 -9.78
C HIS A 529 -8.14 -39.12 -11.11
N LYS A 530 -8.84 -39.57 -12.18
CA LYS A 530 -8.89 -39.00 -13.55
C LYS A 530 -10.30 -38.54 -14.00
N PRO A 531 -10.46 -37.55 -14.94
CA PRO A 531 -11.75 -37.09 -15.49
C PRO A 531 -12.00 -37.30 -17.01
N HIS A 532 -13.26 -37.10 -17.48
CA HIS A 532 -13.86 -37.40 -18.82
C HIS A 532 -14.22 -36.20 -19.71
N VAL A 533 -14.47 -36.40 -21.04
CA VAL A 533 -14.51 -35.42 -22.15
C VAL A 533 -15.74 -35.53 -23.08
N SER A 534 -16.17 -34.43 -23.74
CA SER A 534 -17.12 -34.40 -24.89
C SER A 534 -16.84 -33.28 -25.92
N THR A 535 -17.35 -33.41 -27.16
CA THR A 535 -16.98 -32.66 -28.42
C THR A 535 -18.19 -31.95 -29.07
N PRO A 536 -18.18 -31.15 -30.18
CA PRO A 536 -17.25 -30.54 -31.11
C PRO A 536 -17.58 -29.16 -31.77
N THR A 537 -16.71 -28.61 -32.55
CA THR A 537 -16.44 -27.84 -33.79
C THR A 537 -16.89 -26.40 -34.00
N ASP A 538 -15.93 -25.63 -34.56
CA ASP A 538 -15.92 -24.32 -35.22
C ASP A 538 -15.83 -23.06 -34.31
N LEU A 539 -15.26 -21.96 -34.91
CA LEU A 539 -15.09 -20.68 -34.22
C LEU A 539 -16.44 -20.01 -33.97
N GLY A 540 -16.74 -19.74 -32.72
CA GLY A 540 -17.90 -18.96 -32.30
C GLY A 540 -17.67 -18.16 -31.04
N LEU A 541 -18.51 -17.16 -30.84
CA LEU A 541 -18.53 -16.26 -29.68
C LEU A 541 -19.96 -16.13 -29.20
N THR A 542 -20.22 -16.41 -27.94
CA THR A 542 -21.47 -16.11 -27.27
C THR A 542 -21.22 -15.22 -26.09
N SER A 543 -21.97 -14.13 -25.93
CA SER A 543 -21.76 -13.16 -24.84
C SER A 543 -22.90 -13.23 -23.84
N SER A 544 -22.56 -13.10 -22.55
CA SER A 544 -23.49 -13.01 -21.44
C SER A 544 -22.97 -11.95 -20.45
N GLY A 545 -23.53 -10.75 -20.53
CA GLY A 545 -23.10 -9.63 -19.69
C GLY A 545 -21.66 -9.19 -19.97
N GLU A 546 -20.80 -9.22 -18.95
CA GLU A 546 -19.39 -8.82 -19.02
C GLU A 546 -18.45 -9.95 -19.50
N LEU A 547 -18.97 -11.16 -19.66
CA LEU A 547 -18.21 -12.32 -20.11
C LEU A 547 -18.67 -12.74 -21.49
N ALA A 548 -17.74 -13.32 -22.26
CA ALA A 548 -18.06 -14.03 -23.48
C ALA A 548 -17.35 -15.38 -23.47
N HIS A 549 -18.04 -16.37 -24.01
CA HIS A 549 -17.53 -17.70 -24.25
C HIS A 549 -17.09 -17.81 -25.72
N VAL A 550 -15.82 -18.11 -25.92
CA VAL A 550 -15.20 -18.34 -27.25
C VAL A 550 -14.94 -19.83 -27.37
N HIS A 551 -15.48 -20.48 -28.40
CA HIS A 551 -15.09 -21.82 -28.79
C HIS A 551 -14.35 -21.80 -30.12
N TRP A 552 -13.28 -22.57 -30.17
CA TRP A 552 -12.41 -22.60 -31.33
C TRP A 552 -11.85 -24.00 -31.60
N ARG A 553 -11.66 -24.35 -32.87
CA ARG A 553 -10.98 -25.56 -33.28
C ARG A 553 -10.11 -25.29 -34.51
N GLY A 554 -8.86 -25.71 -34.48
CA GLY A 554 -7.91 -25.51 -35.61
C GLY A 554 -6.61 -26.27 -35.39
N ASN A 555 -5.63 -26.02 -36.22
CA ASN A 555 -4.31 -26.69 -36.18
C ASN A 555 -3.29 -25.87 -35.39
N ASP A 556 -3.48 -24.55 -35.32
CA ASP A 556 -2.60 -23.63 -34.61
C ASP A 556 -3.44 -22.69 -33.73
N ILE A 557 -3.23 -22.75 -32.43
CA ILE A 557 -3.97 -21.97 -31.42
C ILE A 557 -3.45 -20.53 -31.29
N ILE A 558 -2.25 -20.23 -31.77
CA ILE A 558 -1.62 -18.91 -31.60
C ILE A 558 -2.45 -17.78 -32.22
N PRO A 559 -3.01 -17.90 -33.43
CA PRO A 559 -3.82 -16.84 -34.02
C PRO A 559 -5.06 -16.45 -33.22
N ILE A 560 -5.76 -17.41 -32.59
CA ILE A 560 -6.93 -17.08 -31.75
C ILE A 560 -6.52 -16.39 -30.47
N LEU A 561 -5.41 -16.79 -29.87
CA LEU A 561 -4.87 -16.12 -28.67
C LEU A 561 -4.34 -14.72 -28.99
N ALA A 562 -3.71 -14.54 -30.13
CA ALA A 562 -3.26 -13.24 -30.62
C ALA A 562 -4.44 -12.31 -30.89
N LEU A 563 -5.53 -12.80 -31.46
CA LEU A 563 -6.76 -12.02 -31.65
C LEU A 563 -7.42 -11.62 -30.31
N ILE A 564 -7.55 -12.55 -29.38
CA ILE A 564 -8.06 -12.27 -28.03
C ILE A 564 -7.22 -11.18 -27.36
N ALA A 565 -5.90 -11.31 -27.42
CA ALA A 565 -4.97 -10.33 -26.89
C ALA A 565 -5.08 -8.96 -27.60
N ALA A 566 -5.20 -8.94 -28.95
CA ALA A 566 -5.36 -7.71 -29.74
C ALA A 566 -6.67 -6.97 -29.43
N LYS A 567 -7.75 -7.73 -29.19
CA LYS A 567 -9.04 -7.17 -28.74
C LYS A 567 -8.99 -6.61 -27.30
N GLY A 568 -7.90 -6.82 -26.57
CA GLY A 568 -7.78 -6.39 -25.18
C GLY A 568 -8.71 -7.16 -24.24
N TRP A 569 -9.01 -8.41 -24.55
CA TRP A 569 -9.80 -9.28 -23.71
C TRP A 569 -8.91 -10.10 -22.78
N ASN A 570 -9.33 -10.25 -21.53
CA ASN A 570 -8.65 -11.10 -20.56
C ASN A 570 -9.27 -12.49 -20.52
N ILE A 571 -8.45 -13.53 -20.55
CA ILE A 571 -8.88 -14.93 -20.43
C ILE A 571 -9.05 -15.25 -18.97
N VAL A 572 -10.28 -15.47 -18.52
CA VAL A 572 -10.63 -15.83 -17.15
C VAL A 572 -10.45 -17.32 -16.91
N THR A 573 -10.97 -18.12 -17.85
CA THR A 573 -10.76 -19.58 -17.87
C THR A 573 -10.44 -20.03 -19.28
N ALA A 574 -9.68 -21.12 -19.42
CA ALA A 574 -9.50 -21.81 -20.68
C ALA A 574 -9.46 -23.32 -20.49
N ARG A 575 -9.98 -24.03 -21.49
CA ARG A 575 -9.84 -25.46 -21.66
C ARG A 575 -9.37 -25.76 -23.07
N ILE A 576 -8.20 -26.38 -23.19
CA ILE A 576 -7.57 -26.69 -24.46
C ILE A 576 -7.32 -28.19 -24.51
N VAL A 577 -7.72 -28.85 -25.59
CA VAL A 577 -7.56 -30.29 -25.78
C VAL A 577 -6.88 -30.53 -27.13
N ALA A 578 -5.72 -31.17 -27.09
CA ALA A 578 -5.04 -31.62 -28.31
C ALA A 578 -5.70 -32.90 -28.84
N GLU A 579 -6.12 -32.89 -30.07
CA GLU A 579 -6.65 -34.00 -30.81
C GLU A 579 -5.56 -34.53 -31.77
N ARG A 580 -5.78 -35.61 -32.48
CA ARG A 580 -4.73 -36.19 -33.34
C ARG A 580 -4.13 -35.24 -34.39
N THR A 581 -4.93 -34.35 -34.97
CA THR A 581 -4.53 -33.41 -36.01
C THR A 581 -5.01 -31.98 -35.77
N THR A 582 -5.77 -31.74 -34.74
CA THR A 582 -6.36 -30.43 -34.40
C THR A 582 -6.28 -30.17 -32.89
N VAL A 583 -6.40 -28.91 -32.53
CA VAL A 583 -6.58 -28.46 -31.15
C VAL A 583 -7.96 -27.86 -31.03
N ARG A 584 -8.68 -28.22 -29.96
CA ARG A 584 -9.94 -27.61 -29.56
C ARG A 584 -9.70 -26.77 -28.33
N ALA A 585 -10.23 -25.56 -28.32
CA ALA A 585 -10.12 -24.65 -27.19
C ALA A 585 -11.46 -23.95 -26.87
N GLU A 586 -11.72 -23.78 -25.62
CA GLU A 586 -12.83 -23.03 -25.04
C GLU A 586 -12.25 -21.99 -24.09
N PHE A 587 -12.68 -20.74 -24.24
CA PHE A 587 -12.20 -19.63 -23.41
C PHE A 587 -13.39 -18.85 -22.85
N ASP A 588 -13.40 -18.57 -21.56
CA ASP A 588 -14.21 -17.51 -21.01
C ASP A 588 -13.35 -16.24 -20.95
N VAL A 589 -13.79 -15.21 -21.65
CA VAL A 589 -13.06 -13.95 -21.77
C VAL A 589 -13.85 -12.78 -21.22
N ARG A 590 -13.15 -11.80 -20.66
CA ARG A 590 -13.70 -10.53 -20.17
C ARG A 590 -13.13 -9.38 -20.99
N ALA A 591 -14.00 -8.48 -21.45
CA ALA A 591 -13.57 -7.27 -22.14
C ALA A 591 -12.98 -6.26 -21.15
N MET A 592 -11.83 -5.69 -21.47
CA MET A 592 -11.14 -4.68 -20.66
C MET A 592 -11.40 -3.25 -21.15
N HIS A 593 -12.31 -3.06 -22.10
CA HIS A 593 -12.66 -1.75 -22.65
C HIS A 593 -14.10 -1.72 -23.19
N VAL A 594 -14.65 -0.51 -23.28
CA VAL A 594 -16.00 -0.28 -23.81
C VAL A 594 -16.01 -0.53 -25.32
N GLY A 595 -16.58 -1.62 -25.75
CA GLY A 595 -16.69 -2.02 -27.16
C GLY A 595 -17.53 -3.29 -27.28
N GLY A 596 -17.74 -3.96 -26.14
CA GLY A 596 -18.54 -5.18 -26.07
C GLY A 596 -17.95 -6.34 -26.87
N PHE A 597 -18.73 -7.39 -27.00
CA PHE A 597 -18.41 -8.56 -27.76
C PHE A 597 -19.21 -8.55 -29.06
N ASN A 598 -18.56 -8.33 -30.20
CA ASN A 598 -19.16 -8.42 -31.51
C ASN A 598 -18.69 -9.71 -32.20
N GLN A 599 -19.60 -10.69 -32.32
CA GLN A 599 -19.29 -11.99 -32.88
C GLN A 599 -18.86 -11.90 -34.35
N GLU A 600 -19.51 -11.10 -35.16
CA GLU A 600 -19.21 -10.99 -36.58
C GLU A 600 -17.82 -10.36 -36.83
N GLU A 601 -17.55 -9.27 -36.11
CA GLU A 601 -16.23 -8.60 -36.14
C GLU A 601 -15.10 -9.51 -35.64
N PHE A 602 -15.35 -10.32 -34.62
CA PHE A 602 -14.39 -11.25 -34.04
C PHE A 602 -14.05 -12.36 -35.07
N ILE A 603 -15.08 -12.98 -35.67
CA ILE A 603 -14.91 -14.02 -36.71
C ILE A 603 -14.18 -13.46 -37.94
N GLN A 604 -14.53 -12.27 -38.41
CA GLN A 604 -13.85 -11.61 -39.52
C GLN A 604 -12.40 -11.24 -39.15
N GLY A 605 -12.14 -10.77 -37.95
CA GLY A 605 -10.79 -10.51 -37.44
C GLY A 605 -9.90 -11.76 -37.47
N TYR A 606 -10.43 -12.91 -37.07
CA TYR A 606 -9.74 -14.19 -37.16
C TYR A 606 -9.46 -14.61 -38.61
N LYS A 607 -10.46 -14.57 -39.50
CA LYS A 607 -10.35 -14.94 -40.91
C LYS A 607 -9.40 -14.03 -41.68
N SER A 608 -9.24 -12.79 -41.29
CA SER A 608 -8.34 -11.84 -41.94
C SER A 608 -6.86 -12.19 -41.79
N GLY A 609 -6.50 -13.01 -40.78
CA GLY A 609 -5.12 -13.38 -40.49
C GLY A 609 -4.20 -12.23 -40.02
N VAL A 610 -4.77 -11.03 -39.81
CA VAL A 610 -4.00 -9.83 -39.41
C VAL A 610 -3.40 -9.96 -38.01
N PHE A 611 -4.08 -10.68 -37.12
CA PHE A 611 -3.65 -10.88 -35.73
C PHE A 611 -2.97 -12.25 -35.58
N SER A 612 -1.73 -12.38 -36.03
CA SER A 612 -0.98 -13.63 -36.00
C SER A 612 0.19 -13.65 -35.03
N THR A 613 0.51 -12.50 -34.41
CA THR A 613 1.63 -12.37 -33.50
C THR A 613 1.18 -12.01 -32.10
N LEU A 614 1.77 -12.68 -31.11
CA LEU A 614 1.52 -12.36 -29.68
C LEU A 614 2.28 -11.09 -29.28
N PRO A 615 1.76 -10.33 -28.29
CA PRO A 615 2.47 -9.18 -27.75
C PRO A 615 3.76 -9.64 -27.02
N THR A 616 4.78 -8.78 -27.05
CA THR A 616 6.00 -8.97 -26.26
C THR A 616 5.65 -8.95 -24.76
N LEU A 617 6.19 -9.91 -24.02
CA LEU A 617 5.96 -10.03 -22.58
C LEU A 617 7.05 -9.31 -21.78
N GLU A 618 6.64 -8.63 -20.71
CA GLU A 618 7.57 -8.20 -19.68
C GLU A 618 7.84 -9.37 -18.71
N PRO A 619 9.07 -9.50 -18.16
CA PRO A 619 9.38 -10.51 -17.15
C PRO A 619 8.48 -10.43 -15.93
N ALA A 620 8.04 -11.57 -15.39
CA ALA A 620 7.26 -11.62 -14.16
C ALA A 620 7.53 -12.89 -13.37
N ALA A 621 7.15 -12.86 -12.08
CA ALA A 621 7.24 -14.02 -11.21
C ALA A 621 6.55 -15.24 -11.82
N THR A 622 7.27 -16.36 -11.86
CA THR A 622 6.80 -17.62 -12.46
C THR A 622 7.30 -18.78 -11.62
N ALA A 623 6.42 -19.75 -11.36
CA ALA A 623 6.73 -21.01 -10.68
C ALA A 623 6.17 -22.19 -11.44
N THR A 624 6.85 -23.33 -11.35
CA THR A 624 6.46 -24.61 -11.97
C THR A 624 6.32 -25.69 -10.91
N HIS A 625 5.26 -26.49 -11.01
CA HIS A 625 5.00 -27.61 -10.12
C HIS A 625 4.63 -28.86 -10.91
N TRP A 626 5.11 -30.03 -10.49
CA TRP A 626 4.88 -31.28 -11.18
C TRP A 626 4.02 -32.24 -10.33
N PHE A 627 2.96 -32.74 -10.93
CA PHE A 627 2.10 -33.78 -10.35
C PHE A 627 2.07 -34.98 -11.30
N GLY A 628 3.06 -35.84 -11.20
CA GLY A 628 3.25 -36.95 -12.18
C GLY A 628 3.57 -36.42 -13.58
N SER A 629 2.68 -36.65 -14.54
CA SER A 629 2.74 -36.12 -15.93
C SER A 629 2.06 -34.76 -16.09
N VAL A 630 1.46 -34.22 -15.03
CA VAL A 630 0.83 -32.89 -15.09
C VAL A 630 1.83 -31.84 -14.64
N LEU A 631 2.08 -30.88 -15.51
CA LEU A 631 2.82 -29.66 -15.23
C LEU A 631 1.84 -28.55 -14.90
N GLU A 632 1.99 -27.92 -13.76
CA GLU A 632 1.29 -26.70 -13.41
C GLU A 632 2.28 -25.51 -13.48
N VAL A 633 1.91 -24.49 -14.24
CA VAL A 633 2.66 -23.23 -14.36
C VAL A 633 1.83 -22.11 -13.75
N ARG A 634 2.42 -21.41 -12.80
CA ARG A 634 1.83 -20.24 -12.14
C ARG A 634 2.63 -19.01 -12.51
N THR A 635 1.97 -17.96 -12.99
CA THR A 635 2.63 -16.70 -13.34
C THR A 635 1.67 -15.53 -13.14
N VAL A 636 2.20 -14.32 -12.99
CA VAL A 636 1.37 -13.11 -12.98
C VAL A 636 0.65 -13.00 -14.32
N ASP A 637 -0.66 -12.74 -14.28
CA ASP A 637 -1.48 -12.60 -15.48
C ASP A 637 -1.04 -11.39 -16.32
N ARG A 638 -0.80 -11.65 -17.60
CA ARG A 638 -0.36 -10.65 -18.60
C ARG A 638 -0.90 -11.01 -19.96
N ARG A 639 -1.20 -9.99 -20.74
CA ARG A 639 -1.65 -10.15 -22.12
C ARG A 639 -0.62 -10.94 -22.94
N GLY A 640 -1.02 -12.08 -23.48
CA GLY A 640 -0.17 -12.96 -24.30
C GLY A 640 0.58 -14.06 -23.53
N ALA A 641 0.54 -14.08 -22.18
CA ALA A 641 1.27 -15.06 -21.38
C ALA A 641 0.90 -16.52 -21.69
N LEU A 642 -0.40 -16.82 -21.86
CA LEU A 642 -0.84 -18.16 -22.23
C LEU A 642 -0.31 -18.59 -23.60
N GLY A 643 -0.33 -17.69 -24.58
CA GLY A 643 0.17 -17.99 -25.93
C GLY A 643 1.68 -18.25 -25.95
N ALA A 644 2.45 -17.42 -25.24
CA ALA A 644 3.88 -17.62 -25.10
C ALA A 644 4.23 -18.94 -24.39
N LEU A 645 3.46 -19.30 -23.37
CA LEU A 645 3.61 -20.56 -22.66
C LEU A 645 3.33 -21.75 -23.56
N LEU A 646 2.21 -21.73 -24.32
CA LEU A 646 1.86 -22.80 -25.28
C LEU A 646 2.90 -22.97 -26.38
N GLY A 647 3.62 -21.91 -26.73
CA GLY A 647 4.69 -21.98 -27.74
C GLY A 647 5.95 -22.73 -27.31
N VAL A 648 6.12 -23.00 -26.00
CA VAL A 648 7.32 -23.66 -25.44
C VAL A 648 7.02 -24.95 -24.67
N ILE A 649 5.75 -25.28 -24.47
CA ILE A 649 5.32 -26.52 -23.84
C ILE A 649 5.41 -27.67 -24.89
N PRO A 650 6.01 -28.82 -24.53
CA PRO A 650 6.01 -30.00 -25.40
C PRO A 650 4.60 -30.59 -25.55
N ASP A 651 4.48 -31.66 -26.34
CA ASP A 651 3.21 -32.32 -26.63
C ASP A 651 2.39 -32.60 -25.38
N TYR A 652 1.16 -32.12 -25.37
CA TYR A 652 0.20 -32.27 -24.26
C TYR A 652 -1.14 -32.82 -24.78
N THR A 653 -1.88 -33.50 -23.94
CA THR A 653 -3.23 -33.97 -24.29
C THR A 653 -4.31 -32.98 -23.93
N TRP A 654 -4.12 -32.23 -22.85
CA TRP A 654 -5.01 -31.16 -22.41
C TRP A 654 -4.27 -30.06 -21.63
N CYS A 655 -4.83 -28.89 -21.68
CA CYS A 655 -4.46 -27.75 -20.83
C CYS A 655 -5.72 -27.12 -20.22
N THR A 656 -5.66 -26.74 -18.97
CA THR A 656 -6.65 -25.88 -18.31
C THR A 656 -6.00 -24.62 -17.80
N VAL A 657 -6.70 -23.50 -17.86
CA VAL A 657 -6.24 -22.22 -17.34
C VAL A 657 -7.31 -21.65 -16.44
N GLU A 658 -6.89 -21.13 -15.30
CA GLU A 658 -7.72 -20.42 -14.33
C GLU A 658 -7.00 -19.13 -13.90
N LEU A 659 -7.76 -18.09 -13.59
CA LEU A 659 -7.24 -16.78 -13.16
C LEU A 659 -7.74 -16.42 -11.76
N PRO A 660 -7.21 -17.03 -10.68
CA PRO A 660 -7.54 -16.59 -9.33
C PRO A 660 -6.81 -15.27 -8.99
N GLY A 661 -7.54 -14.19 -9.01
CA GLY A 661 -7.01 -12.85 -8.77
C GLY A 661 -6.15 -12.35 -9.94
N SER A 662 -4.89 -12.06 -9.67
CA SER A 662 -3.90 -11.60 -10.66
C SER A 662 -2.93 -12.69 -11.11
N THR A 663 -3.15 -13.94 -10.72
CA THR A 663 -2.27 -15.06 -11.03
C THR A 663 -2.93 -15.98 -12.07
N MET A 664 -2.27 -16.19 -13.19
CA MET A 664 -2.64 -17.22 -14.16
C MET A 664 -2.08 -18.57 -13.70
N ILE A 665 -2.94 -19.58 -13.57
CA ILE A 665 -2.58 -20.97 -13.28
C ILE A 665 -2.93 -21.80 -14.52
N ALA A 666 -1.91 -22.32 -15.20
CA ALA A 666 -2.06 -23.18 -16.36
C ALA A 666 -1.58 -24.59 -16.03
N ARG A 667 -2.43 -25.61 -16.27
CA ARG A 667 -2.11 -27.02 -16.04
C ARG A 667 -2.09 -27.76 -17.36
N PHE A 668 -1.01 -28.48 -17.63
CA PHE A 668 -0.79 -29.26 -18.85
C PHE A 668 -0.59 -30.73 -18.49
N HIS A 669 -1.32 -31.62 -19.12
CA HIS A 669 -1.01 -33.05 -19.08
C HIS A 669 -0.09 -33.39 -20.27
N LEU A 670 1.20 -33.53 -19.95
CA LEU A 670 2.21 -33.81 -21.00
C LEU A 670 2.19 -35.27 -21.42
N CYS A 671 2.51 -35.52 -22.66
CA CYS A 671 2.59 -36.85 -23.26
C CYS A 671 3.93 -37.03 -23.98
N GLY A 672 4.34 -38.29 -24.21
CA GLY A 672 5.63 -38.60 -24.81
C GLY A 672 6.82 -38.51 -23.84
N ALA A 673 8.03 -38.55 -24.41
CA ALA A 673 9.26 -38.37 -23.65
C ALA A 673 9.67 -36.90 -23.59
N PHE A 674 9.84 -36.35 -22.43
CA PHE A 674 10.29 -34.96 -22.24
C PHE A 674 11.28 -34.83 -21.06
N ASP A 675 12.20 -33.89 -21.16
CA ASP A 675 13.10 -33.51 -20.06
C ASP A 675 12.46 -32.39 -19.26
N ARG A 676 12.07 -32.66 -18.01
CA ARG A 676 11.46 -31.69 -17.10
C ARG A 676 12.31 -30.42 -16.93
N ALA A 677 13.61 -30.57 -16.75
CA ALA A 677 14.51 -29.46 -16.55
C ALA A 677 14.62 -28.58 -17.83
N ALA A 678 14.54 -29.18 -19.02
CA ALA A 678 14.50 -28.44 -20.26
C ALA A 678 13.19 -27.66 -20.43
N VAL A 679 12.06 -28.27 -20.05
CA VAL A 679 10.74 -27.61 -20.08
C VAL A 679 10.73 -26.42 -19.12
N GLU A 680 11.19 -26.59 -17.89
CA GLU A 680 11.27 -25.51 -16.89
C GLU A 680 12.17 -24.36 -17.36
N ARG A 681 13.34 -24.66 -17.92
CA ARG A 681 14.22 -23.63 -18.50
C ARG A 681 13.54 -22.85 -19.64
N SER A 682 12.78 -23.52 -20.49
CA SER A 682 12.05 -22.89 -21.58
C SER A 682 10.94 -21.96 -21.07
N ILE A 683 10.17 -22.40 -20.07
CA ILE A 683 9.14 -21.60 -19.40
C ILE A 683 9.77 -20.38 -18.73
N THR A 684 10.84 -20.57 -17.96
CA THR A 684 11.55 -19.47 -17.30
C THR A 684 12.06 -18.44 -18.32
N ARG A 685 12.63 -18.89 -19.42
CA ARG A 685 13.11 -18.00 -20.49
C ARG A 685 12.01 -17.13 -21.06
N VAL A 686 10.82 -17.68 -21.28
CA VAL A 686 9.73 -16.98 -21.96
C VAL A 686 8.92 -16.10 -21.00
N LEU A 687 8.77 -16.51 -19.74
CA LEU A 687 7.90 -15.82 -18.77
C LEU A 687 8.65 -15.01 -17.72
N ALA A 688 9.85 -15.41 -17.32
CA ALA A 688 10.56 -14.80 -16.18
C ALA A 688 11.77 -13.95 -16.59
N THR A 689 12.35 -14.14 -17.80
CA THR A 689 13.54 -13.40 -18.23
C THR A 689 13.33 -12.47 -19.43
N GLY A 690 12.14 -12.50 -20.06
CA GLY A 690 11.76 -11.63 -21.18
C GLY A 690 12.42 -12.03 -22.50
#